data_75c9d01bc48e1479f40adf89c72c64cc
#
_entry.id   75c9d01bc48e1479f40adf89c72c64cc
#
_cell.length_a   1.000
_cell.length_b   1.000
_cell.length_c   1.000
_cell.angle_alpha   90.00
_cell.angle_beta   90.00
_cell.angle_gamma   90.00
#
_symmetry.space_group_name_H-M   'P 1'
#
loop_
_entity.id
_entity.type
_entity.pdbx_description
1 polymer ?
#
loop_
_entity_poly.entity_id
_entity_poly.type
_entity_poly.pdbx_seq_one_letter_code
_entity_poly.pdbx_strand_id
1 'polypeptide(L)'
;MPTIIMGKLASKLDGSIKAKTMTFLQKLGADDTAPGLHVEPIQHTADPRVRTGRVDEFWRAVMFRLDGDGETHYLIHGIWPHDDAIAIARRVQLKVNPVNGLPQIEETTAPATTPTASAQAMTPTVEPLFVRLGLDSLELTGTLGLPQDVVDKAMAAPDEDAVLDLAQRHDGWIGSILVDLAAGDTIQAIVNRMQLEKADESGDADADVLQSLKRPAAALQYAFIDDQEELRRVIEQGDFGAWRVFLHPEQRRYVDRSYSGPFRLSGGAGTGKTVVLVHRARALARRDSQARIVLTTFTTNLADALGESLTQLDPRMPQAKALGQPGVYVAGVDALAAAVLRSAGSGLAVAMRDVLGEERSTPVARTTSARWRETLESTGTTLPPELANETFLSTEYAHVVVPNKIHDEAGYLRVRRPGRGIALDRAKRSAVWALIAAYRAQCRVDGSLDFVEAAAVAATHLAQQPQRPTDHVLVDEGQDLSPTHWQLLRALVSEHADDMFVAEDSHQRIYGTQTVLGRYGVAIVGRSQRLTLNYRTTAQNLHYALSIIEGGDYVDLEADPEATGYRSARTGPAPTIEAASSLADELEVIVRHVRQWLDAGDPPDTVAVLVPDRFHRDRVVTALVEQGVDARAVDRDRPPAERVPVMTMHRAKGTEFSKVVLVTGKPSHGELERLASLDPTERADAELRARSLRYVAATRARDQLVVLTRN
;
A
#
# COMPACT_ATOMS: atom_id res chain seq x y z
N MET A 1 4.16 27.20 19.13
CA MET A 1 5.09 27.21 17.97
C MET A 1 4.23 27.25 16.73
N PRO A 2 4.61 28.03 15.70
CA PRO A 2 3.82 28.08 14.48
C PRO A 2 3.75 26.73 13.78
N THR A 3 2.56 26.37 13.27
CA THR A 3 2.38 25.16 12.47
C THR A 3 2.56 25.48 11.00
N ILE A 4 3.32 24.66 10.27
CA ILE A 4 3.52 24.82 8.82
C ILE A 4 2.54 23.95 8.06
N ILE A 5 1.84 24.55 7.11
CA ILE A 5 0.96 23.84 6.18
C ILE A 5 1.60 23.90 4.79
N MET A 6 1.83 22.75 4.18
CA MET A 6 2.42 22.67 2.86
C MET A 6 1.49 21.96 1.88
N GLY A 7 1.42 22.50 0.67
CA GLY A 7 0.89 21.82 -0.49
C GLY A 7 1.99 21.59 -1.54
N LYS A 8 1.62 21.24 -2.75
CA LYS A 8 2.53 21.25 -3.89
C LYS A 8 2.97 22.70 -4.10
N LEU A 9 4.27 22.96 -3.97
CA LEU A 9 4.80 24.30 -4.19
C LEU A 9 4.53 24.73 -5.64
N ALA A 10 4.01 25.92 -5.82
CA ALA A 10 3.76 26.50 -7.14
C ALA A 10 5.07 26.81 -7.90
N SER A 11 6.23 26.78 -7.21
CA SER A 11 7.55 27.00 -7.77
C SER A 11 8.39 25.73 -7.83
N LYS A 12 9.20 25.56 -8.89
CA LYS A 12 10.22 24.50 -8.96
C LYS A 12 11.48 24.97 -8.24
N LEU A 13 11.97 24.18 -7.28
CA LEU A 13 13.20 24.45 -6.53
C LEU A 13 14.37 23.65 -7.12
N ASP A 14 15.50 24.29 -7.34
CA ASP A 14 16.76 23.59 -7.65
C ASP A 14 17.44 23.07 -6.37
N GLY A 15 18.48 22.23 -6.53
CA GLY A 15 19.13 21.58 -5.38
C GLY A 15 19.77 22.55 -4.38
N SER A 16 20.24 23.72 -4.83
CA SER A 16 20.91 24.70 -3.98
C SER A 16 19.93 25.48 -3.09
N ILE A 17 18.73 25.74 -3.62
CA ILE A 17 17.66 26.45 -2.92
C ILE A 17 16.92 25.55 -1.95
N LYS A 18 16.80 24.23 -2.24
CA LYS A 18 16.14 23.27 -1.34
C LYS A 18 16.71 23.29 0.08
N ALA A 19 18.04 23.25 0.23
CA ALA A 19 18.69 23.28 1.55
C ALA A 19 18.41 24.58 2.33
N LYS A 20 18.39 25.73 1.62
CA LYS A 20 18.10 27.04 2.23
C LYS A 20 16.62 27.16 2.62
N THR A 21 15.75 26.67 1.77
CA THR A 21 14.31 26.57 2.05
C THR A 21 14.05 25.75 3.30
N MET A 22 14.73 24.62 3.44
CA MET A 22 14.65 23.79 4.63
C MET A 22 15.01 24.56 5.89
N THR A 23 16.15 25.21 5.87
CA THR A 23 16.62 26.01 7.00
C THR A 23 15.65 27.14 7.36
N PHE A 24 15.07 27.79 6.36
CA PHE A 24 14.04 28.82 6.54
C PHE A 24 12.79 28.27 7.22
N LEU A 25 12.23 27.17 6.70
CA LEU A 25 11.01 26.59 7.24
C LEU A 25 11.20 25.97 8.63
N GLN A 26 12.37 25.40 8.93
CA GLN A 26 12.72 24.95 10.28
C GLN A 26 12.74 26.09 11.29
N LYS A 27 13.34 27.23 10.91
CA LYS A 27 13.36 28.43 11.76
C LYS A 27 11.96 29.01 11.95
N LEU A 28 11.15 29.04 10.85
CA LEU A 28 9.79 29.53 10.89
C LEU A 28 8.89 28.69 11.80
N GLY A 29 9.00 27.36 11.75
CA GLY A 29 8.25 26.45 12.63
C GLY A 29 8.72 26.49 14.09
N ALA A 30 9.96 26.86 14.35
CA ALA A 30 10.48 27.01 15.72
C ALA A 30 10.07 28.34 16.34
N ASP A 31 10.24 29.44 15.59
CA ASP A 31 9.99 30.83 16.04
C ASP A 31 9.85 31.73 14.80
N ASP A 32 8.66 32.20 14.50
CA ASP A 32 8.38 33.09 13.36
C ASP A 32 8.91 34.51 13.54
N THR A 33 9.34 34.86 14.76
CA THR A 33 9.99 36.12 15.09
C THR A 33 11.53 36.07 15.03
N ALA A 34 12.11 34.89 14.70
CA ALA A 34 13.55 34.68 14.72
C ALA A 34 14.28 35.63 13.77
N PRO A 35 15.43 36.22 14.23
CA PRO A 35 16.22 37.11 13.41
C PRO A 35 16.65 36.49 12.09
N GLY A 36 16.45 37.22 10.98
CA GLY A 36 16.86 36.79 9.64
C GLY A 36 15.76 36.11 8.82
N LEU A 37 14.60 35.77 9.40
CA LEU A 37 13.43 35.28 8.63
C LEU A 37 12.74 36.39 7.85
N HIS A 38 12.73 37.62 8.39
CA HIS A 38 12.05 38.77 7.80
C HIS A 38 10.65 38.42 7.27
N VAL A 39 9.80 37.86 8.15
CA VAL A 39 8.41 37.58 7.84
C VAL A 39 7.62 38.87 7.88
N GLU A 40 7.32 39.45 6.74
CA GLU A 40 6.73 40.78 6.62
C GLU A 40 5.45 40.76 5.77
N PRO A 41 4.44 41.59 6.14
CA PRO A 41 3.29 41.84 5.28
C PRO A 41 3.69 42.65 4.06
N ILE A 42 3.11 42.38 2.94
CA ILE A 42 3.30 43.14 1.70
C ILE A 42 2.17 44.16 1.56
N GLN A 43 2.54 45.39 1.17
CA GLN A 43 1.56 46.44 0.90
C GLN A 43 0.83 46.19 -0.43
N HIS A 44 -0.47 46.55 -0.47
CA HIS A 44 -1.33 46.41 -1.65
C HIS A 44 -1.49 44.96 -2.16
N THR A 45 -1.64 44.03 -1.24
CA THR A 45 -1.98 42.61 -1.56
C THR A 45 -3.48 42.44 -1.74
N ALA A 46 -3.87 41.46 -2.57
CA ALA A 46 -5.27 41.05 -2.72
C ALA A 46 -5.81 40.34 -1.45
N ASP A 47 -4.93 39.78 -0.64
CA ASP A 47 -5.24 39.10 0.62
C ASP A 47 -4.32 39.63 1.75
N PRO A 48 -4.90 40.20 2.83
CA PRO A 48 -4.12 40.78 3.92
C PRO A 48 -3.32 39.74 4.74
N ARG A 49 -3.62 38.47 4.59
CA ARG A 49 -2.94 37.35 5.26
C ARG A 49 -1.60 37.01 4.60
N VAL A 50 -1.34 37.49 3.40
CA VAL A 50 -0.11 37.20 2.66
C VAL A 50 1.10 37.78 3.40
N ARG A 51 2.12 36.94 3.54
CA ARG A 51 3.42 37.29 4.08
C ARG A 51 4.50 36.84 3.10
N THR A 52 5.63 37.57 3.12
CA THR A 52 6.84 37.05 2.51
C THR A 52 7.89 36.82 3.58
N GLY A 53 8.71 35.78 3.40
CA GLY A 53 9.80 35.43 4.29
C GLY A 53 11.13 35.33 3.54
N ARG A 54 12.24 35.75 4.15
CA ARG A 54 13.56 35.73 3.52
C ARG A 54 14.16 34.32 3.60
N VAL A 55 14.26 33.63 2.47
CA VAL A 55 14.95 32.32 2.35
C VAL A 55 16.46 32.55 2.25
N ASP A 56 16.88 33.49 1.37
CA ASP A 56 18.26 34.00 1.31
C ASP A 56 18.28 35.44 0.74
N GLU A 57 19.44 35.92 0.22
CA GLU A 57 19.56 37.26 -0.36
C GLU A 57 18.66 37.48 -1.58
N PHE A 58 18.48 36.46 -2.38
CA PHE A 58 17.77 36.53 -3.67
C PHE A 58 16.39 35.89 -3.66
N TRP A 59 16.07 34.97 -2.72
CA TRP A 59 14.85 34.17 -2.71
C TRP A 59 13.94 34.50 -1.53
N ARG A 60 12.64 34.52 -1.82
CA ARG A 60 11.57 34.78 -0.83
C ARG A 60 10.52 33.68 -0.91
N ALA A 61 10.04 33.27 0.26
CA ALA A 61 8.84 32.47 0.41
C ALA A 61 7.61 33.37 0.39
N VAL A 62 6.56 32.96 -0.32
CA VAL A 62 5.22 33.55 -0.27
C VAL A 62 4.33 32.57 0.50
N MET A 63 3.64 33.07 1.53
CA MET A 63 2.84 32.27 2.43
C MET A 63 1.64 33.06 2.97
N PHE A 64 0.63 32.34 3.45
CA PHE A 64 -0.52 32.92 4.15
C PHE A 64 -0.36 32.66 5.65
N ARG A 65 -0.48 33.70 6.46
CA ARG A 65 -0.56 33.59 7.92
C ARG A 65 -2.03 33.47 8.31
N LEU A 66 -2.34 32.43 9.07
CA LEU A 66 -3.66 32.11 9.59
C LEU A 66 -3.55 32.00 11.11
N ASP A 67 -4.37 32.73 11.83
CA ASP A 67 -4.41 32.70 13.28
C ASP A 67 -5.70 31.99 13.73
N GLY A 68 -5.57 30.87 14.45
CA GLY A 68 -6.72 30.07 14.93
C GLY A 68 -6.32 29.02 15.95
N ASP A 69 -7.28 28.55 16.74
CA ASP A 69 -7.07 27.56 17.81
C ASP A 69 -6.01 27.95 18.86
N GLY A 70 -5.71 29.26 18.97
CA GLY A 70 -4.65 29.78 19.86
C GLY A 70 -3.23 29.65 19.31
N GLU A 71 -3.08 29.22 18.05
CA GLU A 71 -1.81 29.04 17.35
C GLU A 71 -1.77 29.82 16.04
N THR A 72 -0.57 30.11 15.56
CA THR A 72 -0.33 30.70 14.24
C THR A 72 0.05 29.61 13.26
N HIS A 73 -0.57 29.62 12.09
CA HIS A 73 -0.31 28.67 11.00
C HIS A 73 0.22 29.41 9.77
N TYR A 74 1.17 28.80 9.06
CA TYR A 74 1.71 29.34 7.82
C TYR A 74 1.46 28.36 6.67
N LEU A 75 0.55 28.72 5.74
CA LEU A 75 0.34 27.97 4.51
C LEU A 75 1.33 28.44 3.44
N ILE A 76 2.27 27.58 3.08
CA ILE A 76 3.33 27.90 2.11
C ILE A 76 2.80 27.73 0.69
N HIS A 77 2.77 28.83 -0.07
CA HIS A 77 2.37 28.82 -1.48
C HIS A 77 3.54 28.48 -2.42
N GLY A 78 4.72 29.07 -2.18
CA GLY A 78 5.91 28.79 -3.00
C GLY A 78 7.09 29.71 -2.68
N ILE A 79 8.18 29.53 -3.44
CA ILE A 79 9.44 30.23 -3.23
C ILE A 79 9.96 30.72 -4.58
N TRP A 80 10.21 32.02 -4.70
CA TRP A 80 10.62 32.68 -5.93
C TRP A 80 11.74 33.67 -5.72
N PRO A 81 12.42 34.14 -6.77
CA PRO A 81 13.28 35.32 -6.72
C PRO A 81 12.51 36.50 -6.14
N HIS A 82 13.24 37.42 -5.47
CA HIS A 82 12.67 38.50 -4.70
C HIS A 82 11.55 39.28 -5.41
N ASP A 83 11.79 39.72 -6.65
CA ASP A 83 10.82 40.56 -7.38
C ASP A 83 9.60 39.78 -7.83
N ASP A 84 9.79 38.54 -8.27
CA ASP A 84 8.71 37.61 -8.63
C ASP A 84 7.85 37.27 -7.40
N ALA A 85 8.46 37.01 -6.27
CA ALA A 85 7.76 36.74 -5.02
C ALA A 85 6.84 37.90 -4.61
N ILE A 86 7.31 39.14 -4.73
CA ILE A 86 6.51 40.34 -4.44
C ILE A 86 5.34 40.47 -5.45
N ALA A 87 5.61 40.23 -6.74
CA ALA A 87 4.59 40.30 -7.78
C ALA A 87 3.50 39.26 -7.57
N ILE A 88 3.87 38.03 -7.17
CA ILE A 88 2.94 36.95 -6.84
C ILE A 88 2.17 37.25 -5.56
N ALA A 89 2.87 37.66 -4.49
CA ALA A 89 2.28 38.00 -3.20
C ALA A 89 1.16 39.07 -3.31
N ARG A 90 1.26 39.99 -4.27
CA ARG A 90 0.23 41.00 -4.51
C ARG A 90 -1.03 40.46 -5.17
N ARG A 91 -0.96 39.34 -5.88
CA ARG A 91 -2.03 38.81 -6.71
C ARG A 91 -2.72 37.58 -6.14
N VAL A 92 -2.07 36.85 -5.22
CA VAL A 92 -2.63 35.63 -4.64
C VAL A 92 -3.66 35.95 -3.55
N GLN A 93 -4.73 35.15 -3.54
CA GLN A 93 -5.79 35.23 -2.55
C GLN A 93 -6.19 33.82 -2.14
N LEU A 94 -6.31 33.59 -0.81
CA LEU A 94 -6.77 32.33 -0.25
C LEU A 94 -8.24 32.45 0.14
N LYS A 95 -9.09 31.62 -0.45
CA LYS A 95 -10.55 31.60 -0.22
C LYS A 95 -11.03 30.20 0.15
N VAL A 96 -12.18 30.14 0.77
CA VAL A 96 -12.95 28.91 0.90
C VAL A 96 -14.00 28.90 -0.21
N ASN A 97 -14.05 27.84 -0.99
CA ASN A 97 -15.04 27.67 -2.04
C ASN A 97 -16.44 27.60 -1.38
N PRO A 98 -17.38 28.51 -1.73
CA PRO A 98 -18.68 28.58 -1.05
C PRO A 98 -19.58 27.38 -1.35
N VAL A 99 -19.32 26.63 -2.43
CA VAL A 99 -20.12 25.49 -2.86
C VAL A 99 -19.71 24.20 -2.13
N ASN A 100 -18.40 23.93 -2.08
CA ASN A 100 -17.87 22.66 -1.57
C ASN A 100 -17.05 22.78 -0.27
N GLY A 101 -16.83 24.02 0.20
CA GLY A 101 -16.12 24.31 1.45
C GLY A 101 -14.63 23.97 1.43
N LEU A 102 -13.99 23.85 0.27
CA LEU A 102 -12.58 23.54 0.15
C LEU A 102 -11.71 24.80 0.01
N PRO A 103 -10.45 24.79 0.52
CA PRO A 103 -9.56 25.92 0.36
C PRO A 103 -9.09 26.03 -1.10
N GLN A 104 -9.01 27.24 -1.60
CA GLN A 104 -8.60 27.54 -2.97
C GLN A 104 -7.69 28.76 -2.99
N ILE A 105 -6.54 28.65 -3.66
CA ILE A 105 -5.64 29.78 -3.91
C ILE A 105 -5.90 30.26 -5.33
N GLU A 106 -6.31 31.52 -5.45
CA GLU A 106 -6.58 32.20 -6.73
C GLU A 106 -5.52 33.28 -7.01
N GLU A 107 -5.08 33.36 -8.26
CA GLU A 107 -4.29 34.50 -8.72
C GLU A 107 -5.21 35.48 -9.46
N THR A 108 -5.28 36.72 -9.00
CA THR A 108 -5.99 37.78 -9.69
C THR A 108 -5.18 38.21 -10.91
N THR A 109 -5.55 37.71 -12.09
CA THR A 109 -4.98 38.15 -13.36
C THR A 109 -5.55 39.54 -13.71
N ALA A 110 -4.66 40.51 -14.07
CA ALA A 110 -5.09 41.71 -14.74
C ALA A 110 -5.82 41.31 -16.06
N PRO A 111 -6.88 42.06 -16.51
CA PRO A 111 -7.63 41.68 -17.67
C PRO A 111 -6.71 41.60 -18.89
N ALA A 112 -6.40 40.37 -19.31
CA ALA A 112 -5.68 40.12 -20.56
C ALA A 112 -6.63 40.48 -21.71
N THR A 113 -6.23 41.42 -22.56
CA THR A 113 -6.81 41.64 -23.88
C THR A 113 -6.81 40.33 -24.65
N THR A 114 -8.00 39.80 -24.88
CA THR A 114 -8.28 38.56 -25.59
C THR A 114 -7.72 38.63 -27.01
N PRO A 115 -6.87 37.72 -27.46
CA PRO A 115 -6.76 37.45 -28.87
C PRO A 115 -7.92 36.52 -29.24
N THR A 116 -8.85 37.00 -30.02
CA THR A 116 -9.90 36.25 -30.66
C THR A 116 -9.25 35.28 -31.66
N ALA A 117 -8.93 34.07 -31.23
CA ALA A 117 -8.66 32.97 -32.13
C ALA A 117 -10.01 32.28 -32.36
N SER A 118 -10.58 32.48 -33.53
CA SER A 118 -11.70 31.71 -34.06
C SER A 118 -11.30 30.25 -34.15
N ALA A 119 -11.61 29.46 -33.14
CA ALA A 119 -11.62 28.01 -33.22
C ALA A 119 -12.80 27.64 -34.14
N GLN A 120 -12.51 27.15 -35.33
CA GLN A 120 -13.47 26.42 -36.13
C GLN A 120 -13.92 25.22 -35.29
N ALA A 121 -15.18 25.25 -34.89
CA ALA A 121 -15.87 24.14 -34.27
C ALA A 121 -15.87 22.95 -35.25
N MET A 122 -14.97 22.01 -35.06
CA MET A 122 -15.16 20.66 -35.59
C MET A 122 -16.34 20.08 -34.81
N THR A 123 -17.41 19.80 -35.54
CA THR A 123 -18.57 19.06 -35.01
C THR A 123 -18.11 17.70 -34.57
N PRO A 124 -18.17 17.34 -33.28
CA PRO A 124 -17.76 16.02 -32.85
C PRO A 124 -18.72 14.98 -33.40
N THR A 125 -18.21 13.99 -34.08
CA THR A 125 -18.96 12.83 -34.60
C THR A 125 -19.36 11.83 -33.50
N VAL A 126 -18.93 12.07 -32.26
CA VAL A 126 -19.25 11.28 -31.09
C VAL A 126 -19.75 12.18 -29.98
N GLU A 127 -20.86 11.78 -29.34
CA GLU A 127 -21.41 12.53 -28.20
C GLU A 127 -20.38 12.51 -27.04
N PRO A 128 -20.09 13.67 -26.41
CA PRO A 128 -19.09 13.77 -25.32
C PRO A 128 -19.39 12.84 -24.15
N LEU A 129 -18.32 12.37 -23.46
CA LEU A 129 -18.43 11.37 -22.40
C LEU A 129 -19.41 11.79 -21.29
N PHE A 130 -19.26 12.99 -20.75
CA PHE A 130 -20.10 13.45 -19.63
C PHE A 130 -21.57 13.63 -20.02
N VAL A 131 -21.85 13.98 -21.28
CA VAL A 131 -23.22 14.03 -21.82
C VAL A 131 -23.80 12.60 -21.88
N ARG A 132 -23.04 11.62 -22.35
CA ARG A 132 -23.46 10.19 -22.36
C ARG A 132 -23.70 9.63 -20.97
N LEU A 133 -22.94 10.09 -19.98
CA LEU A 133 -23.10 9.73 -18.57
C LEU A 133 -24.26 10.49 -17.89
N GLY A 134 -24.95 11.39 -18.61
CA GLY A 134 -26.07 12.16 -18.08
C GLY A 134 -25.68 13.23 -17.07
N LEU A 135 -24.43 13.70 -17.08
CA LEU A 135 -23.94 14.74 -16.18
C LEU A 135 -24.36 16.14 -16.71
N ASP A 136 -24.77 17.01 -15.79
CA ASP A 136 -25.15 18.38 -16.09
C ASP A 136 -24.08 19.37 -15.61
N SER A 137 -23.74 20.33 -16.47
CA SER A 137 -22.79 21.41 -16.17
C SER A 137 -23.17 22.23 -14.93
N LEU A 138 -24.47 22.46 -14.69
CA LEU A 138 -24.96 23.17 -13.50
C LEU A 138 -24.77 22.36 -12.21
N GLU A 139 -24.88 21.03 -12.26
CA GLU A 139 -24.62 20.17 -11.11
C GLU A 139 -23.12 20.10 -10.82
N LEU A 140 -22.28 20.05 -11.85
CA LEU A 140 -20.81 20.01 -11.68
C LEU A 140 -20.29 21.30 -11.05
N THR A 141 -20.82 22.46 -11.42
CA THR A 141 -20.45 23.74 -10.82
C THR A 141 -21.16 24.00 -9.49
N GLY A 142 -22.46 23.73 -9.42
CA GLY A 142 -23.32 24.11 -8.29
C GLY A 142 -23.29 23.13 -7.13
N THR A 143 -22.89 21.87 -7.33
CA THR A 143 -22.85 20.83 -6.29
C THR A 143 -21.42 20.42 -5.97
N LEU A 144 -20.57 20.22 -6.99
CA LEU A 144 -19.18 19.84 -6.77
C LEU A 144 -18.24 21.05 -6.63
N GLY A 145 -18.68 22.24 -7.04
CA GLY A 145 -17.88 23.47 -6.97
C GLY A 145 -16.71 23.49 -7.95
N LEU A 146 -16.79 22.73 -9.06
CA LEU A 146 -15.76 22.75 -10.09
C LEU A 146 -15.72 24.12 -10.79
N PRO A 147 -14.52 24.64 -11.13
CA PRO A 147 -14.39 25.86 -11.92
C PRO A 147 -15.06 25.74 -13.29
N GLN A 148 -15.74 26.80 -13.74
CA GLN A 148 -16.50 26.77 -15.00
C GLN A 148 -15.64 26.38 -16.20
N ASP A 149 -14.42 26.89 -16.30
CA ASP A 149 -13.50 26.59 -17.40
C ASP A 149 -13.06 25.12 -17.44
N VAL A 150 -13.03 24.46 -16.28
CA VAL A 150 -12.78 23.02 -16.15
C VAL A 150 -14.00 22.24 -16.60
N VAL A 151 -15.18 22.64 -16.15
CA VAL A 151 -16.46 22.02 -16.53
C VAL A 151 -16.68 22.11 -18.05
N ASP A 152 -16.44 23.27 -18.65
CA ASP A 152 -16.62 23.49 -20.11
C ASP A 152 -15.72 22.53 -20.91
N LYS A 153 -14.45 22.33 -20.48
CA LYS A 153 -13.52 21.41 -21.12
C LYS A 153 -13.92 19.94 -20.90
N ALA A 154 -14.37 19.61 -19.71
CA ALA A 154 -14.81 18.25 -19.36
C ALA A 154 -16.08 17.85 -20.13
N MET A 155 -17.05 18.76 -20.22
CA MET A 155 -18.28 18.55 -20.99
C MET A 155 -18.05 18.46 -22.51
N ALA A 156 -16.92 18.99 -23.00
CA ALA A 156 -16.52 18.86 -24.40
C ALA A 156 -15.64 17.64 -24.70
N ALA A 157 -15.19 16.92 -23.69
CA ALA A 157 -14.29 15.78 -23.83
C ALA A 157 -15.01 14.60 -24.51
N PRO A 158 -14.46 14.05 -25.63
CA PRO A 158 -15.13 13.00 -26.40
C PRO A 158 -15.17 11.64 -25.70
N ASP A 159 -14.19 11.35 -24.86
CA ASP A 159 -13.98 10.04 -24.24
C ASP A 159 -13.30 10.15 -22.85
N GLU A 160 -13.09 9.00 -22.21
CA GLU A 160 -12.47 8.89 -20.91
C GLU A 160 -11.03 9.41 -20.93
N ASP A 161 -10.26 9.10 -21.97
CA ASP A 161 -8.86 9.51 -22.08
C ASP A 161 -8.73 11.04 -22.09
N ALA A 162 -9.61 11.75 -22.80
CA ALA A 162 -9.62 13.20 -22.84
C ALA A 162 -9.98 13.84 -21.48
N VAL A 163 -10.88 13.22 -20.70
CA VAL A 163 -11.19 13.64 -19.32
C VAL A 163 -10.00 13.36 -18.39
N LEU A 164 -9.36 12.21 -18.54
CA LEU A 164 -8.17 11.86 -17.75
C LEU A 164 -6.99 12.80 -18.06
N ASP A 165 -6.80 13.18 -19.31
CA ASP A 165 -5.81 14.21 -19.72
C ASP A 165 -6.12 15.59 -19.12
N LEU A 166 -7.40 15.96 -19.04
CA LEU A 166 -7.81 17.17 -18.35
C LEU A 166 -7.53 17.08 -16.85
N ALA A 167 -7.85 15.94 -16.22
CA ALA A 167 -7.60 15.70 -14.81
C ALA A 167 -6.11 15.80 -14.44
N GLN A 168 -5.19 15.37 -15.32
CA GLN A 168 -3.74 15.50 -15.11
C GLN A 168 -3.26 16.95 -14.98
N ARG A 169 -3.99 17.90 -15.55
CA ARG A 169 -3.64 19.33 -15.51
C ARG A 169 -4.12 20.00 -14.24
N HIS A 170 -4.94 19.32 -13.45
CA HIS A 170 -5.54 19.82 -12.22
C HIS A 170 -5.18 18.90 -11.04
N ASP A 171 -4.19 19.32 -10.24
CA ASP A 171 -3.79 18.59 -9.03
C ASP A 171 -4.88 18.67 -7.93
N GLY A 172 -4.84 17.69 -7.01
CA GLY A 172 -5.70 17.67 -5.83
C GLY A 172 -7.15 17.23 -6.11
N TRP A 173 -8.10 17.89 -5.47
CA TRP A 173 -9.50 17.48 -5.47
C TRP A 173 -10.19 17.61 -6.83
N ILE A 174 -9.83 18.61 -7.63
CA ILE A 174 -10.41 18.82 -8.98
C ILE A 174 -10.10 17.63 -9.88
N GLY A 175 -8.82 17.28 -10.00
CA GLY A 175 -8.41 16.13 -10.82
C GLY A 175 -9.04 14.83 -10.33
N SER A 176 -9.13 14.64 -9.01
CA SER A 176 -9.76 13.45 -8.42
C SER A 176 -11.25 13.35 -8.78
N ILE A 177 -12.01 14.47 -8.70
CA ILE A 177 -13.42 14.50 -9.08
C ILE A 177 -13.61 14.16 -10.56
N LEU A 178 -12.77 14.71 -11.45
CA LEU A 178 -12.86 14.42 -12.88
C LEU A 178 -12.64 12.94 -13.18
N VAL A 179 -11.69 12.31 -12.51
CA VAL A 179 -11.43 10.86 -12.63
C VAL A 179 -12.61 10.04 -12.13
N ASP A 180 -13.15 10.39 -10.95
CA ASP A 180 -14.31 9.71 -10.35
C ASP A 180 -15.53 9.78 -11.27
N LEU A 181 -15.79 10.95 -11.87
CA LEU A 181 -16.89 11.14 -12.83
C LEU A 181 -16.67 10.34 -14.13
N ALA A 182 -15.45 10.32 -14.66
CA ALA A 182 -15.10 9.53 -15.85
C ALA A 182 -15.27 8.03 -15.60
N ALA A 183 -14.97 7.56 -14.38
CA ALA A 183 -15.19 6.18 -13.95
C ALA A 183 -16.68 5.82 -13.71
N GLY A 184 -17.60 6.79 -13.86
CA GLY A 184 -19.05 6.58 -13.73
C GLY A 184 -19.60 6.73 -12.31
N ASP A 185 -18.83 7.30 -11.38
CA ASP A 185 -19.33 7.61 -10.04
C ASP A 185 -20.42 8.69 -10.10
N THR A 186 -21.44 8.55 -9.26
CA THR A 186 -22.50 9.56 -9.16
C THR A 186 -22.04 10.78 -8.37
N ILE A 187 -22.55 11.97 -8.71
CA ILE A 187 -22.27 13.21 -7.98
C ILE A 187 -22.51 13.05 -6.48
N GLN A 188 -23.61 12.41 -6.09
CA GLN A 188 -23.92 12.17 -4.67
C GLN A 188 -22.91 11.25 -3.97
N ALA A 189 -22.38 10.24 -4.66
CA ALA A 189 -21.33 9.38 -4.13
C ALA A 189 -20.04 10.17 -3.89
N ILE A 190 -19.67 11.07 -4.81
CA ILE A 190 -18.52 11.95 -4.71
C ILE A 190 -18.68 12.93 -3.53
N VAL A 191 -19.85 13.60 -3.44
CA VAL A 191 -20.17 14.54 -2.34
C VAL A 191 -20.04 13.87 -0.97
N ASN A 192 -20.66 12.70 -0.81
CA ASN A 192 -20.62 11.95 0.46
C ASN A 192 -19.19 11.50 0.80
N ARG A 193 -18.46 11.02 -0.18
CA ARG A 193 -17.13 10.47 -0.05
C ARG A 193 -16.07 11.53 0.27
N MET A 194 -16.14 12.69 -0.39
CA MET A 194 -15.24 13.81 -0.19
C MET A 194 -15.70 14.75 0.94
N GLN A 195 -16.87 14.48 1.53
CA GLN A 195 -17.50 15.32 2.54
C GLN A 195 -17.57 16.78 2.06
N LEU A 196 -18.06 16.96 0.80
CA LEU A 196 -18.26 18.28 0.24
C LEU A 196 -19.52 18.88 0.87
N GLU A 197 -19.35 19.94 1.63
CA GLU A 197 -20.41 20.66 2.31
C GLU A 197 -20.21 22.15 2.04
N LYS A 198 -21.29 22.91 2.03
CA LYS A 198 -21.18 24.37 1.98
C LYS A 198 -20.24 24.87 3.06
N ALA A 199 -19.50 25.93 2.75
CA ALA A 199 -18.70 26.62 3.75
C ALA A 199 -19.61 27.13 4.87
N ASP A 200 -19.29 26.76 6.13
CA ASP A 200 -19.89 27.40 7.28
C ASP A 200 -19.20 28.77 7.46
N GLU A 201 -19.98 29.85 7.35
CA GLU A 201 -19.46 31.19 7.63
C GLU A 201 -19.51 31.44 9.14
N SER A 202 -18.40 31.19 9.82
CA SER A 202 -18.28 31.45 11.28
C SER A 202 -18.14 32.95 11.57
N GLY A 203 -17.83 33.77 10.56
CA GLY A 203 -17.48 35.18 10.69
C GLY A 203 -16.00 35.42 10.99
N ASP A 204 -15.22 34.35 11.20
CA ASP A 204 -13.76 34.38 11.32
C ASP A 204 -13.15 33.69 10.07
N ALA A 205 -12.62 34.50 9.16
CA ALA A 205 -12.09 34.02 7.88
C ALA A 205 -10.89 33.06 8.04
N ASP A 206 -10.10 33.19 9.10
CA ASP A 206 -8.96 32.30 9.36
C ASP A 206 -9.43 30.96 9.92
N ALA A 207 -10.40 30.97 10.85
CA ALA A 207 -11.02 29.77 11.38
C ALA A 207 -11.71 28.97 10.25
N ASP A 208 -12.44 29.63 9.36
CA ASP A 208 -13.12 28.99 8.23
C ASP A 208 -12.11 28.32 7.28
N VAL A 209 -10.99 29.00 6.98
CA VAL A 209 -9.92 28.40 6.15
C VAL A 209 -9.26 27.22 6.85
N LEU A 210 -8.91 27.33 8.13
CA LEU A 210 -8.31 26.25 8.90
C LEU A 210 -9.23 25.02 8.98
N GLN A 211 -10.54 25.25 9.15
CA GLN A 211 -11.51 24.16 9.12
C GLN A 211 -11.59 23.52 7.72
N SER A 212 -11.57 24.33 6.66
CA SER A 212 -11.58 23.85 5.28
C SER A 212 -10.35 22.99 4.95
N LEU A 213 -9.18 23.36 5.47
CA LEU A 213 -7.93 22.61 5.32
C LEU A 213 -7.93 21.25 6.04
N LYS A 214 -8.77 21.08 7.06
CA LYS A 214 -8.94 19.82 7.80
C LYS A 214 -9.89 18.84 7.09
N ARG A 215 -10.59 19.23 6.02
CA ARG A 215 -11.51 18.38 5.27
C ARG A 215 -10.77 17.29 4.48
N PRO A 216 -11.36 16.08 4.30
CA PRO A 216 -10.72 14.98 3.58
C PRO A 216 -10.26 15.34 2.16
N ALA A 217 -11.06 16.11 1.43
CA ALA A 217 -10.71 16.54 0.07
C ALA A 217 -9.57 17.57 0.04
N ALA A 218 -9.47 18.47 1.02
CA ALA A 218 -8.35 19.43 1.13
C ALA A 218 -7.03 18.73 1.42
N ALA A 219 -7.09 17.63 2.15
CA ALA A 219 -5.94 16.82 2.47
C ALA A 219 -5.31 16.10 1.24
N LEU A 220 -6.00 16.09 0.08
CA LEU A 220 -5.40 15.71 -1.20
C LEU A 220 -4.36 16.70 -1.70
N GLN A 221 -4.41 17.93 -1.19
CA GLN A 221 -3.60 19.04 -1.66
C GLN A 221 -2.70 19.64 -0.58
N TYR A 222 -3.08 19.55 0.70
CA TYR A 222 -2.40 20.21 1.82
C TYR A 222 -2.09 19.24 2.96
N ALA A 223 -0.91 19.39 3.58
CA ALA A 223 -0.49 18.65 4.77
C ALA A 223 -0.09 19.61 5.89
N PHE A 224 -0.50 19.29 7.11
CA PHE A 224 -0.02 19.94 8.33
C PHE A 224 1.28 19.27 8.75
N ILE A 225 2.33 20.05 8.95
CA ILE A 225 3.66 19.57 9.30
C ILE A 225 3.92 19.91 10.77
N ASP A 226 3.92 18.90 11.61
CA ASP A 226 4.09 19.03 13.06
C ASP A 226 5.51 18.71 13.55
N ASP A 227 6.40 18.17 12.67
CA ASP A 227 7.73 17.68 13.05
C ASP A 227 8.81 18.21 12.09
N GLN A 228 9.95 18.69 12.66
CA GLN A 228 11.07 19.19 11.86
C GLN A 228 11.69 18.13 10.94
N GLU A 229 11.63 16.87 11.31
CA GLU A 229 12.16 15.77 10.52
C GLU A 229 11.23 15.43 9.34
N GLU A 230 9.95 15.63 9.53
CA GLU A 230 8.92 15.54 8.50
C GLU A 230 9.13 16.63 7.44
N LEU A 231 9.35 17.86 7.87
CA LEU A 231 9.66 19.01 7.01
C LEU A 231 10.92 18.78 6.16
N ARG A 232 11.97 18.23 6.78
CA ARG A 232 13.23 17.90 6.12
C ARG A 232 13.03 16.95 4.94
N ARG A 233 12.24 15.91 5.12
CA ARG A 233 11.97 14.91 4.09
C ARG A 233 11.19 15.47 2.90
N VAL A 234 10.18 16.31 3.17
CA VAL A 234 9.39 16.97 2.09
C VAL A 234 10.28 17.80 1.18
N ILE A 235 11.26 18.49 1.75
CA ILE A 235 12.11 19.42 1.00
C ILE A 235 13.30 18.72 0.33
N GLU A 236 13.99 17.80 1.04
CA GLU A 236 15.18 17.12 0.52
C GLU A 236 14.84 16.20 -0.68
N GLN A 237 13.70 15.56 -0.65
CA GLN A 237 13.31 14.62 -1.71
C GLN A 237 12.62 15.30 -2.90
N GLY A 238 12.22 16.56 -2.78
CA GLY A 238 11.71 17.39 -3.89
C GLY A 238 10.54 16.85 -4.68
N ASP A 239 10.01 15.72 -4.24
CA ASP A 239 8.91 14.99 -4.87
C ASP A 239 7.84 14.71 -3.81
N PHE A 240 6.60 14.92 -4.17
CA PHE A 240 5.42 14.54 -3.39
C PHE A 240 5.40 13.00 -3.09
N GLY A 241 6.30 12.23 -3.69
CA GLY A 241 6.54 10.81 -3.41
C GLY A 241 7.16 10.52 -2.03
N ALA A 242 7.72 11.54 -1.33
CA ALA A 242 8.16 11.43 0.06
C ALA A 242 7.01 11.21 1.06
N TRP A 243 5.77 11.28 0.60
CA TRP A 243 4.57 10.97 1.35
C TRP A 243 4.49 9.53 1.88
N ARG A 244 5.44 8.68 1.57
CA ARG A 244 5.52 7.31 2.09
C ARG A 244 5.49 7.20 3.62
N VAL A 245 5.85 8.28 4.31
CA VAL A 245 5.94 8.30 5.78
C VAL A 245 4.96 9.30 6.40
N PHE A 246 4.19 10.03 5.58
CA PHE A 246 3.21 11.00 6.05
C PHE A 246 1.88 10.36 6.41
N LEU A 247 1.41 10.65 7.61
CA LEU A 247 0.05 10.35 8.02
C LEU A 247 -0.91 11.41 7.48
N HIS A 248 -1.75 10.99 6.58
CA HIS A 248 -2.94 11.76 6.25
C HIS A 248 -3.83 11.96 7.50
N PRO A 249 -4.54 13.09 7.66
CA PRO A 249 -5.46 13.30 8.78
C PRO A 249 -6.44 12.14 9.01
N GLU A 250 -6.96 11.52 7.94
CA GLU A 250 -7.78 10.31 8.05
C GLU A 250 -7.04 9.12 8.66
N GLN A 251 -5.75 8.96 8.37
CA GLN A 251 -4.92 7.87 8.88
C GLN A 251 -4.51 8.11 10.33
N ARG A 252 -4.30 9.37 10.74
CA ARG A 252 -3.89 9.77 12.09
C ARG A 252 -4.86 9.24 13.16
N ARG A 253 -6.17 9.27 12.89
CA ARG A 253 -7.17 8.72 13.80
C ARG A 253 -6.98 7.24 14.14
N TYR A 254 -6.37 6.45 13.23
CA TYR A 254 -6.09 5.03 13.46
C TYR A 254 -4.81 4.79 14.26
N VAL A 255 -3.91 5.76 14.27
CA VAL A 255 -2.66 5.73 15.04
C VAL A 255 -2.91 6.02 16.51
N ASP A 256 -3.66 7.09 16.80
CA ASP A 256 -3.80 7.63 18.16
C ASP A 256 -4.94 7.01 18.94
N ARG A 257 -5.94 6.44 18.27
CA ARG A 257 -7.10 5.84 18.92
C ARG A 257 -6.73 4.56 19.66
N SER A 258 -7.29 4.38 20.87
CA SER A 258 -7.26 3.11 21.59
C SER A 258 -8.47 2.24 21.19
N TYR A 259 -8.22 0.94 21.03
CA TYR A 259 -9.21 -0.06 20.64
C TYR A 259 -9.42 -1.07 21.77
N SER A 260 -10.65 -1.50 21.99
CA SER A 260 -11.02 -2.43 23.07
C SER A 260 -10.58 -3.89 22.84
N GLY A 261 -9.68 -4.15 21.93
CA GLY A 261 -9.18 -5.48 21.53
C GLY A 261 -8.68 -5.47 20.09
N PRO A 262 -8.63 -6.60 19.39
CA PRO A 262 -8.15 -6.67 18.03
C PRO A 262 -8.88 -5.71 17.08
N PHE A 263 -8.14 -5.02 16.24
CA PHE A 263 -8.64 -4.09 15.24
C PHE A 263 -8.09 -4.41 13.86
N ARG A 264 -8.93 -4.32 12.82
CA ARG A 264 -8.56 -4.53 11.42
C ARG A 264 -8.63 -3.22 10.64
N LEU A 265 -7.56 -2.93 9.91
CA LEU A 265 -7.50 -1.84 8.94
C LEU A 265 -7.33 -2.45 7.55
N SER A 266 -8.39 -2.48 6.76
CA SER A 266 -8.32 -2.91 5.37
C SER A 266 -8.07 -1.74 4.42
N GLY A 267 -7.66 -2.04 3.19
CA GLY A 267 -7.50 -1.02 2.16
C GLY A 267 -6.73 -1.54 0.96
N GLY A 268 -6.90 -0.93 -0.21
CA GLY A 268 -6.20 -1.30 -1.43
C GLY A 268 -4.70 -0.99 -1.42
N ALA A 269 -4.03 -1.34 -2.51
CA ALA A 269 -2.64 -0.97 -2.73
C ALA A 269 -2.47 0.55 -2.61
N GLY A 270 -1.38 1.00 -1.97
CA GLY A 270 -1.04 2.42 -1.89
C GLY A 270 -1.89 3.29 -0.97
N THR A 271 -2.83 2.72 -0.18
CA THR A 271 -3.67 3.48 0.76
C THR A 271 -2.95 3.85 2.07
N GLY A 272 -1.70 3.41 2.26
CA GLY A 272 -0.88 3.78 3.42
C GLY A 272 -1.10 2.95 4.68
N LYS A 273 -1.63 1.73 4.59
CA LYS A 273 -1.80 0.80 5.73
C LYS A 273 -0.51 0.59 6.52
N THR A 274 0.58 0.30 5.81
CA THR A 274 1.92 0.13 6.40
C THR A 274 2.39 1.40 7.13
N VAL A 275 2.09 2.59 6.58
CA VAL A 275 2.40 3.88 7.21
C VAL A 275 1.66 4.00 8.54
N VAL A 276 0.36 3.69 8.56
CA VAL A 276 -0.43 3.68 9.81
C VAL A 276 0.19 2.74 10.84
N LEU A 277 0.59 1.53 10.43
CA LEU A 277 1.19 0.53 11.33
C LEU A 277 2.50 1.02 11.95
N VAL A 278 3.41 1.57 11.14
CA VAL A 278 4.71 2.07 11.60
C VAL A 278 4.53 3.25 12.57
N HIS A 279 3.62 4.19 12.26
CA HIS A 279 3.28 5.29 13.17
C HIS A 279 2.60 4.81 14.45
N ARG A 280 1.74 3.79 14.37
CA ARG A 280 1.11 3.19 15.54
C ARG A 280 2.12 2.51 16.45
N ALA A 281 3.10 1.79 15.89
CA ALA A 281 4.22 1.22 16.66
C ALA A 281 4.96 2.31 17.44
N ARG A 282 5.26 3.45 16.77
CA ARG A 282 5.87 4.62 17.41
C ARG A 282 4.98 5.21 18.52
N ALA A 283 3.69 5.36 18.25
CA ALA A 283 2.75 5.93 19.23
C ALA A 283 2.65 5.06 20.48
N LEU A 284 2.56 3.73 20.33
CA LEU A 284 2.53 2.80 21.46
C LEU A 284 3.83 2.83 22.27
N ALA A 285 5.00 2.83 21.61
CA ALA A 285 6.30 2.91 22.28
C ALA A 285 6.52 4.27 23.00
N ARG A 286 5.93 5.36 22.50
CA ARG A 286 5.98 6.67 23.17
C ARG A 286 5.02 6.78 24.36
N ARG A 287 3.89 6.05 24.33
CA ARG A 287 2.94 6.01 25.47
C ARG A 287 3.51 5.25 26.65
N ASP A 288 4.21 4.16 26.38
CA ASP A 288 4.89 3.36 27.39
C ASP A 288 6.27 2.90 26.88
N SER A 289 7.32 3.44 27.46
CA SER A 289 8.71 3.10 27.15
C SER A 289 9.11 1.68 27.51
N GLN A 290 8.30 0.97 28.31
CA GLN A 290 8.49 -0.44 28.68
C GLN A 290 7.61 -1.37 27.84
N ALA A 291 6.76 -0.84 26.96
CA ALA A 291 5.92 -1.67 26.09
C ALA A 291 6.75 -2.59 25.20
N ARG A 292 6.34 -3.86 25.14
CA ARG A 292 6.93 -4.90 24.30
C ARG A 292 6.05 -5.07 23.05
N ILE A 293 6.49 -4.50 21.95
CA ILE A 293 5.70 -4.39 20.73
C ILE A 293 6.30 -5.30 19.66
N VAL A 294 5.48 -6.14 19.04
CA VAL A 294 5.85 -6.90 17.83
C VAL A 294 5.23 -6.20 16.62
N LEU A 295 6.08 -5.89 15.64
CA LEU A 295 5.69 -5.46 14.30
C LEU A 295 6.10 -6.56 13.31
N THR A 296 5.12 -7.21 12.68
CA THR A 296 5.36 -8.41 11.88
C THR A 296 4.65 -8.39 10.53
N THR A 297 5.15 -9.21 9.63
CA THR A 297 4.60 -9.45 8.30
C THR A 297 4.96 -10.86 7.81
N PHE A 298 4.49 -11.23 6.61
CA PHE A 298 4.66 -12.58 6.08
C PHE A 298 6.12 -12.98 5.79
N THR A 299 6.93 -12.09 5.15
CA THR A 299 8.29 -12.43 4.73
C THR A 299 9.36 -11.62 5.45
N THR A 300 10.59 -12.17 5.51
CA THR A 300 11.76 -11.47 6.09
C THR A 300 12.04 -10.15 5.38
N ASN A 301 11.99 -10.13 4.03
CA ASN A 301 12.26 -8.90 3.28
C ASN A 301 11.26 -7.78 3.55
N LEU A 302 9.98 -8.13 3.74
CA LEU A 302 8.95 -7.16 4.14
C LEU A 302 9.21 -6.67 5.58
N ALA A 303 9.64 -7.55 6.47
CA ALA A 303 10.00 -7.17 7.83
C ALA A 303 11.22 -6.23 7.86
N ASP A 304 12.24 -6.49 7.04
CA ASP A 304 13.38 -5.59 6.89
C ASP A 304 12.95 -4.20 6.42
N ALA A 305 12.04 -4.12 5.42
CA ALA A 305 11.49 -2.86 4.94
C ALA A 305 10.66 -2.12 6.00
N LEU A 306 9.92 -2.85 6.85
CA LEU A 306 9.21 -2.27 8.01
C LEU A 306 10.19 -1.68 9.03
N GLY A 307 11.28 -2.40 9.33
CA GLY A 307 12.34 -1.94 10.24
C GLY A 307 13.03 -0.68 9.74
N GLU A 308 13.26 -0.57 8.43
CA GLU A 308 13.79 0.64 7.80
C GLU A 308 12.81 1.80 7.88
N SER A 309 11.55 1.56 7.53
CA SER A 309 10.50 2.57 7.63
C SER A 309 10.37 3.10 9.05
N LEU A 310 10.49 2.20 10.05
CA LEU A 310 10.49 2.57 11.46
C LEU A 310 11.70 3.43 11.83
N THR A 311 12.90 3.05 11.37
CA THR A 311 14.14 3.80 11.61
C THR A 311 14.13 5.16 10.90
N GLN A 312 13.57 5.22 9.68
CA GLN A 312 13.38 6.46 8.95
C GLN A 312 12.37 7.38 9.63
N LEU A 313 11.30 6.82 10.22
CA LEU A 313 10.29 7.58 10.92
C LEU A 313 10.84 8.20 12.22
N ASP A 314 11.55 7.41 13.00
CA ASP A 314 12.12 7.86 14.28
C ASP A 314 13.42 7.09 14.59
N PRO A 315 14.60 7.66 14.24
CA PRO A 315 15.88 7.03 14.49
C PRO A 315 16.19 6.77 15.98
N ARG A 316 15.49 7.44 16.90
CA ARG A 316 15.66 7.29 18.35
C ARG A 316 14.70 6.26 18.96
N MET A 317 13.84 5.66 18.15
CA MET A 317 12.89 4.71 18.66
C MET A 317 13.59 3.45 19.23
N PRO A 318 13.24 3.01 20.45
CA PRO A 318 13.83 1.80 21.02
C PRO A 318 13.41 0.59 20.19
N GLN A 319 14.38 -0.02 19.52
CA GLN A 319 14.22 -1.30 18.82
C GLN A 319 14.64 -2.43 19.74
N ALA A 320 13.73 -3.39 19.96
CA ALA A 320 14.02 -4.58 20.74
C ALA A 320 14.92 -5.54 19.95
N LYS A 321 15.97 -6.07 20.58
CA LYS A 321 16.91 -7.02 19.96
C LYS A 321 16.41 -8.47 20.00
N ALA A 322 15.45 -8.75 20.87
CA ALA A 322 14.86 -10.07 21.04
C ALA A 322 13.39 -9.96 21.42
N LEU A 323 12.62 -10.98 21.09
CA LEU A 323 11.23 -11.11 21.49
C LEU A 323 11.09 -11.03 23.02
N GLY A 324 10.15 -10.23 23.52
CA GLY A 324 9.90 -10.05 24.95
C GLY A 324 10.70 -8.94 25.61
N GLN A 325 11.57 -8.23 24.90
CA GLN A 325 12.24 -7.04 25.39
C GLN A 325 11.41 -5.76 25.14
N PRO A 326 11.55 -4.74 25.99
CA PRO A 326 10.95 -3.43 25.73
C PRO A 326 11.39 -2.84 24.39
N GLY A 327 10.47 -2.14 23.72
CA GLY A 327 10.66 -1.56 22.40
C GLY A 327 9.97 -2.35 21.29
N VAL A 328 10.26 -2.00 20.03
CA VAL A 328 9.63 -2.61 18.84
C VAL A 328 10.54 -3.71 18.31
N TYR A 329 10.05 -4.95 18.35
CA TYR A 329 10.68 -6.11 17.73
C TYR A 329 10.08 -6.34 16.35
N VAL A 330 10.87 -6.14 15.29
CA VAL A 330 10.45 -6.29 13.89
C VAL A 330 10.96 -7.63 13.35
N ALA A 331 10.05 -8.50 12.90
CA ALA A 331 10.42 -9.81 12.34
C ALA A 331 9.33 -10.37 11.43
N GLY A 332 9.69 -11.20 10.46
CA GLY A 332 8.72 -12.04 9.74
C GLY A 332 8.12 -13.10 10.67
N VAL A 333 6.87 -13.51 10.39
CA VAL A 333 6.12 -14.43 11.27
C VAL A 333 6.81 -15.77 11.52
N ASP A 334 7.49 -16.33 10.51
CA ASP A 334 8.27 -17.56 10.67
C ASP A 334 9.51 -17.36 11.56
N ALA A 335 10.10 -16.17 11.52
CA ALA A 335 11.21 -15.82 12.41
C ALA A 335 10.75 -15.67 13.86
N LEU A 336 9.50 -15.17 14.08
CA LEU A 336 8.86 -15.15 15.40
C LEU A 336 8.66 -16.58 15.91
N ALA A 337 8.12 -17.48 15.09
CA ALA A 337 7.99 -18.91 15.46
C ALA A 337 9.35 -19.50 15.88
N ALA A 338 10.38 -19.29 15.06
CA ALA A 338 11.73 -19.78 15.37
C ALA A 338 12.31 -19.15 16.65
N ALA A 339 12.04 -17.87 16.94
CA ALA A 339 12.47 -17.22 18.18
C ALA A 339 11.82 -17.87 19.41
N VAL A 340 10.51 -18.14 19.34
CA VAL A 340 9.78 -18.84 20.42
C VAL A 340 10.32 -20.24 20.63
N LEU A 341 10.52 -21.02 19.56
CA LEU A 341 11.04 -22.39 19.65
C LEU A 341 12.44 -22.44 20.28
N ARG A 342 13.33 -21.50 19.95
CA ARG A 342 14.65 -21.39 20.54
C ARG A 342 14.63 -21.12 22.06
N SER A 343 13.62 -20.37 22.52
CA SER A 343 13.49 -20.02 23.94
C SER A 343 12.70 -21.06 24.78
N ALA A 344 12.02 -22.02 24.12
CA ALA A 344 11.04 -22.90 24.74
C ALA A 344 11.66 -23.94 25.70
N GLY A 345 12.96 -24.29 25.60
CA GLY A 345 13.63 -25.25 26.46
C GLY A 345 12.90 -26.60 26.53
N SER A 346 12.66 -27.09 27.74
CA SER A 346 11.95 -28.36 27.96
C SER A 346 10.46 -28.32 27.61
N GLY A 347 9.85 -27.14 27.54
CA GLY A 347 8.46 -26.96 27.14
C GLY A 347 8.20 -27.31 25.67
N LEU A 348 9.26 -27.33 24.85
CA LEU A 348 9.18 -27.68 23.45
C LEU A 348 8.62 -29.08 23.20
N ALA A 349 9.12 -30.06 23.93
CA ALA A 349 8.70 -31.47 23.84
C ALA A 349 7.20 -31.63 24.17
N VAL A 350 6.73 -30.91 25.19
CA VAL A 350 5.31 -30.91 25.57
C VAL A 350 4.43 -30.32 24.45
N ALA A 351 4.83 -29.18 23.89
CA ALA A 351 4.11 -28.55 22.80
C ALA A 351 4.10 -29.40 21.52
N MET A 352 5.21 -30.09 21.20
CA MET A 352 5.26 -31.00 20.06
C MET A 352 4.30 -32.20 20.25
N ARG A 353 4.24 -32.80 21.41
CA ARG A 353 3.25 -33.87 21.70
C ARG A 353 1.81 -33.39 21.52
N ASP A 354 1.54 -32.18 21.99
CA ASP A 354 0.19 -31.61 21.88
C ASP A 354 -0.21 -31.30 20.43
N VAL A 355 0.73 -30.89 19.57
CA VAL A 355 0.44 -30.53 18.16
C VAL A 355 0.55 -31.74 17.24
N LEU A 356 1.57 -32.59 17.39
CA LEU A 356 1.93 -33.64 16.44
C LEU A 356 1.58 -35.05 16.93
N GLY A 357 1.26 -35.22 18.22
CA GLY A 357 1.06 -36.51 18.85
C GLY A 357 2.40 -37.24 19.15
N GLU A 358 3.53 -36.60 18.91
CA GLU A 358 4.87 -37.20 19.06
C GLU A 358 5.91 -36.16 19.53
N GLU A 359 6.96 -36.64 20.16
CA GLU A 359 8.15 -35.81 20.38
C GLU A 359 9.11 -36.01 19.21
N ARG A 360 9.69 -34.91 18.77
CA ARG A 360 10.85 -34.94 17.87
C ARG A 360 12.06 -34.43 18.65
N SER A 361 13.23 -34.97 18.36
CA SER A 361 14.50 -34.40 18.83
C SER A 361 14.55 -32.90 18.44
N THR A 362 15.35 -32.11 19.13
CA THR A 362 15.50 -30.69 18.85
C THR A 362 15.61 -30.46 17.33
N PRO A 363 14.72 -29.69 16.70
CA PRO A 363 14.69 -29.57 15.25
C PRO A 363 16.00 -28.99 14.76
N VAL A 364 16.76 -29.77 14.04
CA VAL A 364 18.07 -29.38 13.50
C VAL A 364 17.90 -28.77 12.11
N ALA A 365 16.84 -29.15 11.42
CA ALA A 365 16.60 -28.72 10.03
C ALA A 365 15.15 -28.33 9.80
N ARG A 366 14.95 -27.46 8.80
CA ARG A 366 13.64 -27.16 8.25
C ARG A 366 13.28 -28.22 7.23
N THR A 367 12.05 -28.70 7.26
CA THR A 367 11.50 -29.57 6.23
C THR A 367 11.50 -28.84 4.88
N THR A 368 12.03 -29.48 3.85
CA THR A 368 12.10 -28.91 2.50
C THR A 368 10.75 -28.91 1.82
N SER A 369 10.53 -27.99 0.88
CA SER A 369 9.31 -27.95 0.04
C SER A 369 9.15 -29.20 -0.84
N ALA A 370 10.23 -29.91 -1.15
CA ALA A 370 10.19 -31.14 -1.92
C ALA A 370 9.63 -32.35 -1.16
N ARG A 371 9.53 -32.28 0.17
CA ARG A 371 9.13 -33.42 1.01
C ARG A 371 7.78 -34.03 0.65
N TRP A 372 6.80 -33.21 0.28
CA TRP A 372 5.49 -33.75 -0.15
C TRP A 372 5.60 -34.54 -1.45
N ARG A 373 6.41 -34.08 -2.40
CA ARG A 373 6.67 -34.82 -3.65
C ARG A 373 7.35 -36.15 -3.40
N GLU A 374 8.42 -36.12 -2.60
CA GLU A 374 9.14 -37.33 -2.18
C GLU A 374 8.22 -38.35 -1.48
N THR A 375 7.32 -37.85 -0.63
CA THR A 375 6.32 -38.70 0.03
C THR A 375 5.35 -39.34 -0.95
N LEU A 376 4.84 -38.57 -1.91
CA LEU A 376 3.95 -39.08 -2.95
C LEU A 376 4.62 -40.15 -3.83
N GLU A 377 5.87 -39.91 -4.22
CA GLU A 377 6.65 -40.83 -5.05
C GLU A 377 6.97 -42.13 -4.31
N SER A 378 7.26 -42.05 -3.00
CA SER A 378 7.71 -43.22 -2.21
C SER A 378 6.56 -44.04 -1.62
N THR A 379 5.36 -43.46 -1.40
CA THR A 379 4.31 -44.11 -0.62
C THR A 379 3.28 -44.82 -1.51
N GLY A 380 3.07 -44.38 -2.75
CA GLY A 380 1.99 -44.82 -3.59
C GLY A 380 0.60 -44.44 -3.03
N THR A 381 -0.40 -44.30 -3.87
CA THR A 381 -1.75 -43.95 -3.41
C THR A 381 -2.81 -44.39 -4.37
N THR A 382 -4.01 -44.65 -3.84
CA THR A 382 -5.23 -44.93 -4.63
C THR A 382 -6.07 -43.70 -4.90
N LEU A 383 -5.57 -42.49 -4.44
CA LEU A 383 -6.24 -41.23 -4.67
C LEU A 383 -6.20 -40.86 -6.16
N PRO A 384 -7.25 -40.22 -6.66
CA PRO A 384 -7.23 -39.66 -8.02
C PRO A 384 -6.24 -38.48 -8.10
N PRO A 385 -5.70 -38.15 -9.29
CA PRO A 385 -4.65 -37.17 -9.46
C PRO A 385 -4.92 -35.79 -8.84
N GLU A 386 -6.17 -35.35 -8.86
CA GLU A 386 -6.62 -34.08 -8.27
C GLU A 386 -6.48 -34.02 -6.72
N LEU A 387 -6.35 -35.18 -6.06
CA LEU A 387 -6.11 -35.31 -4.61
C LEU A 387 -4.68 -35.80 -4.30
N ALA A 388 -4.06 -36.52 -5.23
CA ALA A 388 -2.72 -37.06 -5.11
C ALA A 388 -1.66 -36.08 -5.61
N ASN A 389 -1.71 -34.84 -5.15
CA ASN A 389 -0.75 -33.83 -5.53
C ASN A 389 -0.26 -33.00 -4.33
N GLU A 390 0.91 -32.40 -4.50
CA GLU A 390 1.60 -31.62 -3.46
C GLU A 390 0.75 -30.44 -2.95
N THR A 391 0.05 -29.75 -3.84
CA THR A 391 -0.79 -28.59 -3.50
C THR A 391 -1.95 -28.96 -2.60
N PHE A 392 -2.69 -30.02 -2.96
CA PHE A 392 -3.81 -30.48 -2.15
C PHE A 392 -3.36 -30.95 -0.75
N LEU A 393 -2.32 -31.81 -0.70
CA LEU A 393 -1.85 -32.38 0.56
C LEU A 393 -1.26 -31.36 1.52
N SER A 394 -0.41 -30.46 1.01
CA SER A 394 0.18 -29.39 1.82
C SER A 394 -0.89 -28.41 2.34
N THR A 395 -1.88 -28.08 1.50
CA THR A 395 -2.99 -27.22 1.92
C THR A 395 -3.91 -27.91 2.93
N GLU A 396 -4.23 -29.20 2.73
CA GLU A 396 -5.01 -29.97 3.69
C GLU A 396 -4.29 -30.09 5.05
N TYR A 397 -2.98 -30.30 5.02
CA TYR A 397 -2.13 -30.36 6.20
C TYR A 397 -2.12 -29.03 6.96
N ALA A 398 -1.90 -27.93 6.23
CA ALA A 398 -1.78 -26.58 6.79
C ALA A 398 -3.11 -26.00 7.32
N HIS A 399 -4.25 -26.37 6.74
CA HIS A 399 -5.53 -25.76 7.09
C HIS A 399 -6.46 -26.66 7.92
N VAL A 400 -6.26 -27.98 7.85
CA VAL A 400 -7.13 -28.93 8.55
C VAL A 400 -6.39 -29.68 9.63
N VAL A 401 -5.25 -30.28 9.30
CA VAL A 401 -4.59 -31.24 10.21
C VAL A 401 -3.87 -30.53 11.34
N VAL A 402 -2.92 -29.65 11.02
CA VAL A 402 -2.06 -29.01 12.03
C VAL A 402 -2.84 -28.03 12.91
N PRO A 403 -3.66 -27.11 12.37
CA PRO A 403 -4.39 -26.15 13.20
C PRO A 403 -5.37 -26.79 14.18
N ASN A 404 -5.90 -27.97 13.84
CA ASN A 404 -6.82 -28.73 14.69
C ASN A 404 -6.11 -29.80 15.54
N LYS A 405 -4.76 -29.84 15.53
CA LYS A 405 -3.95 -30.78 16.31
C LYS A 405 -4.39 -32.24 16.11
N ILE A 406 -4.55 -32.66 14.86
CA ILE A 406 -4.98 -34.01 14.54
C ILE A 406 -3.78 -34.95 14.54
N HIS A 407 -3.82 -35.99 15.39
CA HIS A 407 -2.71 -36.88 15.62
C HIS A 407 -2.87 -38.23 14.91
N ASP A 408 -4.10 -38.64 14.63
CA ASP A 408 -4.42 -39.96 14.14
C ASP A 408 -5.52 -39.93 13.04
N GLU A 409 -5.68 -41.05 12.37
CA GLU A 409 -6.72 -41.25 11.34
C GLU A 409 -8.12 -41.02 11.88
N ALA A 410 -8.40 -41.50 13.08
CA ALA A 410 -9.74 -41.40 13.67
C ALA A 410 -10.14 -39.93 13.90
N GLY A 411 -9.22 -39.08 14.30
CA GLY A 411 -9.38 -37.62 14.38
C GLY A 411 -9.63 -37.01 13.01
N TYR A 412 -8.84 -37.38 12.01
CA TYR A 412 -8.98 -36.87 10.67
C TYR A 412 -10.30 -37.27 9.98
N LEU A 413 -10.78 -38.49 10.23
CA LEU A 413 -12.06 -38.93 9.72
C LEU A 413 -13.26 -38.14 10.26
N ARG A 414 -13.14 -37.53 11.45
CA ARG A 414 -14.21 -36.78 12.13
C ARG A 414 -14.12 -35.26 11.92
N VAL A 415 -12.95 -34.75 11.58
CA VAL A 415 -12.74 -33.29 11.51
C VAL A 415 -13.61 -32.64 10.43
N ARG A 416 -14.14 -31.45 10.75
CA ARG A 416 -14.76 -30.59 9.74
C ARG A 416 -13.69 -29.90 8.89
N ARG A 417 -13.95 -29.77 7.61
CA ARG A 417 -13.04 -29.21 6.60
C ARG A 417 -13.63 -27.93 5.97
N PRO A 418 -13.89 -26.87 6.77
CA PRO A 418 -14.51 -25.65 6.24
C PRO A 418 -13.54 -24.95 5.28
N GLY A 419 -14.06 -24.44 4.15
CA GLY A 419 -13.25 -23.78 3.13
C GLY A 419 -12.47 -24.73 2.20
N ARG A 420 -12.65 -26.08 2.36
CA ARG A 420 -12.11 -27.09 1.45
C ARG A 420 -13.23 -27.57 0.53
N GLY A 421 -13.19 -27.13 -0.73
CA GLY A 421 -14.28 -27.34 -1.70
C GLY A 421 -14.61 -28.80 -2.02
N ILE A 422 -13.62 -29.71 -1.90
CA ILE A 422 -13.83 -31.14 -2.20
C ILE A 422 -14.39 -31.90 -1.00
N ALA A 423 -15.50 -32.56 -1.19
CA ALA A 423 -16.01 -33.56 -0.24
C ALA A 423 -15.17 -34.86 -0.33
N LEU A 424 -14.54 -35.24 0.78
CA LEU A 424 -13.86 -36.52 0.90
C LEU A 424 -14.74 -37.55 1.61
N ASP A 425 -15.02 -38.65 0.95
CA ASP A 425 -15.59 -39.83 1.58
C ASP A 425 -14.59 -40.49 2.54
N ARG A 426 -15.05 -41.51 3.27
CA ARG A 426 -14.21 -42.16 4.28
C ARG A 426 -12.95 -42.83 3.67
N ALA A 427 -13.08 -43.44 2.50
CA ALA A 427 -11.95 -44.12 1.84
C ALA A 427 -10.88 -43.11 1.39
N LYS A 428 -11.31 -42.02 0.75
CA LYS A 428 -10.42 -40.93 0.37
C LYS A 428 -9.74 -40.27 1.57
N ARG A 429 -10.45 -40.06 2.69
CA ARG A 429 -9.87 -39.55 3.93
C ARG A 429 -8.81 -40.50 4.48
N SER A 430 -9.06 -41.82 4.53
CA SER A 430 -8.05 -42.77 4.95
C SER A 430 -6.80 -42.76 4.06
N ALA A 431 -6.98 -42.67 2.73
CA ALA A 431 -5.86 -42.59 1.80
C ALA A 431 -5.05 -41.26 1.95
N VAL A 432 -5.72 -40.12 2.15
CA VAL A 432 -5.07 -38.85 2.45
C VAL A 432 -4.28 -38.94 3.77
N TRP A 433 -4.90 -39.53 4.81
CA TRP A 433 -4.22 -39.70 6.10
C TRP A 433 -2.98 -40.58 5.99
N ALA A 434 -2.99 -41.65 5.20
CA ALA A 434 -1.83 -42.51 4.98
C ALA A 434 -0.65 -41.72 4.41
N LEU A 435 -0.88 -40.79 3.47
CA LEU A 435 0.16 -39.89 2.94
C LEU A 435 0.65 -38.89 4.00
N ILE A 436 -0.27 -38.32 4.79
CA ILE A 436 0.09 -37.41 5.89
C ILE A 436 0.94 -38.14 6.95
N ALA A 437 0.57 -39.37 7.31
CA ALA A 437 1.32 -40.18 8.26
C ALA A 437 2.73 -40.51 7.75
N ALA A 438 2.86 -40.83 6.46
CA ALA A 438 4.15 -41.07 5.81
C ALA A 438 5.02 -39.79 5.80
N TYR A 439 4.45 -38.64 5.45
CA TYR A 439 5.12 -37.34 5.53
C TYR A 439 5.66 -37.07 6.95
N ARG A 440 4.82 -37.21 7.97
CA ARG A 440 5.22 -37.04 9.37
C ARG A 440 6.32 -38.01 9.82
N ALA A 441 6.22 -39.28 9.38
CA ALA A 441 7.25 -40.27 9.70
C ALA A 441 8.61 -39.88 9.11
N GLN A 442 8.66 -39.39 7.89
CA GLN A 442 9.88 -38.87 7.27
C GLN A 442 10.43 -37.66 8.02
N CYS A 443 9.58 -36.66 8.32
CA CYS A 443 9.97 -35.48 9.09
C CYS A 443 10.48 -35.83 10.51
N ARG A 444 9.92 -36.87 11.14
CA ARG A 444 10.37 -37.37 12.44
C ARG A 444 11.76 -37.98 12.35
N VAL A 445 12.05 -38.77 11.32
CA VAL A 445 13.37 -39.36 11.08
C VAL A 445 14.43 -38.26 10.92
N ASP A 446 14.10 -37.21 10.18
CA ASP A 446 15.00 -36.08 9.95
C ASP A 446 15.09 -35.11 11.14
N GLY A 447 14.25 -35.26 12.16
CA GLY A 447 14.14 -34.30 13.26
C GLY A 447 13.72 -32.89 12.81
N SER A 448 12.97 -32.81 11.72
CA SER A 448 12.60 -31.53 11.08
C SER A 448 11.16 -31.11 11.36
N LEU A 449 10.91 -29.77 11.33
CA LEU A 449 9.58 -29.16 11.32
C LEU A 449 9.41 -28.34 10.05
N ASP A 450 8.25 -28.39 9.47
CA ASP A 450 7.87 -27.41 8.45
C ASP A 450 7.40 -26.08 9.12
N PHE A 451 7.13 -25.07 8.31
CA PHE A 451 6.71 -23.76 8.81
C PHE A 451 5.40 -23.81 9.59
N VAL A 452 4.45 -24.62 9.09
CA VAL A 452 3.11 -24.75 9.68
C VAL A 452 3.19 -25.43 11.04
N GLU A 453 3.96 -26.51 11.13
CA GLU A 453 4.24 -27.23 12.37
C GLU A 453 4.98 -26.33 13.38
N ALA A 454 6.02 -25.62 12.93
CA ALA A 454 6.80 -24.71 13.76
C ALA A 454 5.94 -23.61 14.38
N ALA A 455 5.07 -22.99 13.60
CA ALA A 455 4.15 -21.96 14.07
C ALA A 455 3.12 -22.53 15.07
N ALA A 456 2.55 -23.72 14.79
CA ALA A 456 1.60 -24.37 15.69
C ALA A 456 2.23 -24.81 17.03
N VAL A 457 3.44 -25.36 16.99
CA VAL A 457 4.19 -25.76 18.20
C VAL A 457 4.55 -24.51 19.02
N ALA A 458 5.03 -23.44 18.39
CA ALA A 458 5.30 -22.18 19.05
C ALA A 458 4.05 -21.57 19.70
N ALA A 459 2.93 -21.55 18.98
CA ALA A 459 1.65 -21.09 19.50
C ALA A 459 1.20 -21.89 20.73
N THR A 460 1.31 -23.20 20.65
CA THR A 460 0.94 -24.11 21.74
C THR A 460 1.84 -23.93 22.95
N HIS A 461 3.14 -23.79 22.75
CA HIS A 461 4.10 -23.51 23.83
C HIS A 461 3.72 -22.21 24.55
N LEU A 462 3.51 -21.12 23.82
CA LEU A 462 3.12 -19.83 24.37
C LEU A 462 1.77 -19.91 25.12
N ALA A 463 0.81 -20.65 24.60
CA ALA A 463 -0.49 -20.81 25.24
C ALA A 463 -0.40 -21.47 26.63
N GLN A 464 0.61 -22.30 26.86
CA GLN A 464 0.89 -22.95 28.13
C GLN A 464 1.68 -22.07 29.12
N GLN A 465 2.23 -20.93 28.67
CA GLN A 465 2.96 -20.02 29.55
C GLN A 465 2.03 -19.11 30.36
N PRO A 466 2.36 -18.81 31.63
CA PRO A 466 1.55 -17.92 32.46
C PRO A 466 1.55 -16.45 32.00
N GLN A 467 2.62 -16.05 31.33
CA GLN A 467 2.77 -14.68 30.82
C GLN A 467 3.05 -14.69 29.33
N ARG A 468 2.49 -13.72 28.62
CA ARG A 468 2.75 -13.52 27.20
C ARG A 468 4.00 -12.67 26.99
N PRO A 469 4.77 -12.92 25.92
CA PRO A 469 6.03 -12.19 25.70
C PRO A 469 5.82 -10.75 25.23
N THR A 470 4.64 -10.37 24.75
CA THR A 470 4.38 -9.06 24.20
C THR A 470 3.11 -8.42 24.77
N ASP A 471 3.05 -7.09 24.67
CA ASP A 471 1.90 -6.29 25.06
C ASP A 471 1.07 -5.89 23.83
N HIS A 472 1.71 -5.73 22.66
CA HIS A 472 1.04 -5.36 21.41
C HIS A 472 1.59 -6.15 20.22
N VAL A 473 0.71 -6.58 19.31
CA VAL A 473 1.05 -7.24 18.05
C VAL A 473 0.47 -6.46 16.88
N LEU A 474 1.34 -5.92 16.03
CA LEU A 474 1.00 -5.18 14.83
C LEU A 474 1.35 -6.03 13.60
N VAL A 475 0.37 -6.29 12.75
CA VAL A 475 0.49 -7.22 11.62
C VAL A 475 0.31 -6.47 10.30
N ASP A 476 1.31 -6.51 9.43
CA ASP A 476 1.18 -6.06 8.04
C ASP A 476 0.98 -7.24 7.09
N GLU A 477 0.28 -7.01 5.97
CA GLU A 477 -0.03 -8.02 4.95
C GLU A 477 -0.73 -9.26 5.52
N GLY A 478 -1.70 -9.06 6.44
CA GLY A 478 -2.39 -10.12 7.16
C GLY A 478 -3.09 -11.16 6.28
N GLN A 479 -3.48 -10.80 5.04
CA GLN A 479 -4.15 -11.69 4.09
C GLN A 479 -3.30 -12.89 3.62
N ASP A 480 -1.97 -12.83 3.78
CA ASP A 480 -1.07 -13.91 3.39
C ASP A 480 -0.76 -14.92 4.51
N LEU A 481 -1.24 -14.66 5.72
CA LEU A 481 -0.93 -15.48 6.89
C LEU A 481 -1.79 -16.74 6.96
N SER A 482 -1.16 -17.85 7.33
CA SER A 482 -1.81 -19.15 7.51
C SER A 482 -2.59 -19.23 8.85
N PRO A 483 -3.47 -20.22 9.02
CA PRO A 483 -4.15 -20.49 10.28
C PRO A 483 -3.22 -20.58 11.48
N THR A 484 -2.10 -21.31 11.36
CA THR A 484 -1.14 -21.49 12.45
C THR A 484 -0.35 -20.23 12.76
N HIS A 485 -0.12 -19.35 11.77
CA HIS A 485 0.44 -18.02 12.01
C HIS A 485 -0.52 -17.19 12.89
N TRP A 486 -1.82 -17.21 12.62
CA TRP A 486 -2.81 -16.50 13.45
C TRP A 486 -2.90 -17.06 14.86
N GLN A 487 -2.82 -18.39 15.03
CA GLN A 487 -2.71 -19.02 16.35
C GLN A 487 -1.45 -18.53 17.10
N LEU A 488 -0.31 -18.45 16.41
CA LEU A 488 0.94 -17.94 16.98
C LEU A 488 0.81 -16.48 17.41
N LEU A 489 0.33 -15.62 16.52
CA LEU A 489 0.19 -14.18 16.78
C LEU A 489 -0.77 -13.93 17.96
N ARG A 490 -1.88 -14.67 18.03
CA ARG A 490 -2.80 -14.57 19.17
C ARG A 490 -2.16 -15.03 20.47
N ALA A 491 -1.30 -16.07 20.41
CA ALA A 491 -0.60 -16.60 21.58
C ALA A 491 0.53 -15.70 22.10
N LEU A 492 1.04 -14.76 21.29
CA LEU A 492 2.07 -13.81 21.69
C LEU A 492 1.57 -12.76 22.70
N VAL A 493 0.30 -12.43 22.69
CA VAL A 493 -0.28 -11.32 23.47
C VAL A 493 -1.53 -11.76 24.23
N SER A 494 -1.76 -11.21 25.42
CA SER A 494 -3.01 -11.42 26.18
C SER A 494 -4.13 -10.58 25.57
N GLU A 495 -5.39 -10.93 25.88
CA GLU A 495 -6.54 -10.13 25.47
C GLU A 495 -6.65 -8.87 26.34
N HIS A 496 -6.50 -7.71 25.72
CA HIS A 496 -6.67 -6.40 26.35
C HIS A 496 -6.84 -5.30 25.30
N ALA A 497 -6.98 -4.06 25.74
CA ALA A 497 -7.05 -2.91 24.83
C ALA A 497 -5.75 -2.76 24.02
N ASP A 498 -5.86 -2.52 22.71
CA ASP A 498 -4.74 -2.35 21.78
C ASP A 498 -3.84 -3.61 21.62
N ASP A 499 -4.36 -4.79 21.97
CA ASP A 499 -3.57 -6.04 21.91
C ASP A 499 -3.12 -6.41 20.50
N MET A 500 -4.01 -6.32 19.49
CA MET A 500 -3.68 -6.63 18.10
C MET A 500 -4.20 -5.55 17.14
N PHE A 501 -3.38 -5.22 16.14
CA PHE A 501 -3.76 -4.37 15.03
C PHE A 501 -3.34 -5.00 13.72
N VAL A 502 -4.29 -5.28 12.84
CA VAL A 502 -4.10 -6.04 11.60
C VAL A 502 -4.32 -5.13 10.40
N ALA A 503 -3.30 -4.94 9.58
CA ALA A 503 -3.41 -4.30 8.28
C ALA A 503 -3.43 -5.37 7.18
N GLU A 504 -4.37 -5.25 6.23
CA GLU A 504 -4.52 -6.24 5.17
C GLU A 504 -5.13 -5.66 3.88
N ASP A 505 -4.95 -6.38 2.78
CA ASP A 505 -5.58 -6.15 1.50
C ASP A 505 -5.93 -7.50 0.86
N SER A 506 -7.19 -7.89 0.92
CA SER A 506 -7.64 -9.19 0.42
C SER A 506 -7.43 -9.35 -1.09
N HIS A 507 -7.38 -8.24 -1.86
CA HIS A 507 -7.04 -8.26 -3.29
C HIS A 507 -5.54 -8.54 -3.55
N GLN A 508 -4.68 -8.36 -2.54
CA GLN A 508 -3.25 -8.66 -2.63
C GLN A 508 -2.87 -10.02 -2.05
N ARG A 509 -3.82 -10.92 -1.82
CA ARG A 509 -3.54 -12.28 -1.39
C ARG A 509 -2.93 -13.11 -2.53
N ILE A 510 -1.61 -13.28 -2.50
CA ILE A 510 -0.86 -14.07 -3.48
C ILE A 510 -0.27 -15.34 -2.89
N TYR A 511 -0.27 -15.46 -1.57
CA TYR A 511 0.16 -16.64 -0.83
C TYR A 511 -1.00 -17.24 -0.03
N GLY A 512 -0.86 -18.51 0.35
CA GLY A 512 -1.82 -19.19 1.22
C GLY A 512 -3.24 -19.29 0.65
N THR A 513 -4.16 -19.69 1.51
CA THR A 513 -5.58 -19.76 1.27
C THR A 513 -6.34 -18.81 2.19
N GLN A 514 -7.58 -18.52 1.86
CA GLN A 514 -8.43 -17.66 2.66
C GLN A 514 -8.55 -18.14 4.11
N THR A 515 -8.41 -17.20 5.06
CA THR A 515 -8.48 -17.47 6.50
C THR A 515 -9.49 -16.54 7.15
N VAL A 516 -10.34 -17.07 8.04
CA VAL A 516 -11.32 -16.31 8.84
C VAL A 516 -10.76 -16.13 10.25
N LEU A 517 -10.47 -14.89 10.65
CA LEU A 517 -9.75 -14.57 11.89
C LEU A 517 -10.45 -15.01 13.17
N GLY A 518 -11.78 -14.90 13.21
CA GLY A 518 -12.57 -15.27 14.38
C GLY A 518 -12.37 -16.71 14.82
N ARG A 519 -11.98 -17.62 13.90
CA ARG A 519 -11.70 -19.03 14.22
C ARG A 519 -10.42 -19.23 15.04
N TYR A 520 -9.55 -18.23 15.05
CA TYR A 520 -8.22 -18.30 15.68
C TYR A 520 -8.08 -17.32 16.86
N GLY A 521 -9.23 -16.88 17.42
CA GLY A 521 -9.27 -16.01 18.60
C GLY A 521 -8.99 -14.54 18.32
N VAL A 522 -9.00 -14.12 17.05
CA VAL A 522 -8.84 -12.71 16.65
C VAL A 522 -10.22 -12.15 16.28
N ALA A 523 -10.91 -11.61 17.26
CA ALA A 523 -12.29 -11.10 17.11
C ALA A 523 -12.27 -9.67 16.57
N ILE A 524 -12.50 -9.50 15.27
CA ILE A 524 -12.50 -8.20 14.59
C ILE A 524 -13.90 -7.71 14.19
N VAL A 525 -14.95 -8.49 14.39
CA VAL A 525 -16.32 -8.13 14.05
C VAL A 525 -16.72 -6.81 14.74
N GLY A 526 -17.16 -5.83 13.94
CA GLY A 526 -17.47 -4.47 14.41
C GLY A 526 -16.24 -3.62 14.79
N ARG A 527 -15.03 -4.12 14.56
CA ARG A 527 -13.74 -3.44 14.82
C ARG A 527 -12.87 -3.39 13.54
N SER A 528 -13.52 -3.19 12.41
CA SER A 528 -12.89 -3.08 11.12
C SER A 528 -13.14 -1.70 10.51
N GLN A 529 -12.14 -1.14 9.84
CA GLN A 529 -12.26 0.09 9.07
C GLN A 529 -11.49 -0.07 7.76
N ARG A 530 -11.88 0.72 6.75
CA ARG A 530 -11.28 0.66 5.41
C ARG A 530 -10.68 2.00 5.01
N LEU A 531 -9.47 1.95 4.44
CA LEU A 531 -8.86 3.06 3.72
C LEU A 531 -9.21 2.94 2.23
N THR A 532 -9.78 3.97 1.64
CA THR A 532 -10.21 3.97 0.24
C THR A 532 -9.34 4.85 -0.66
N LEU A 533 -8.58 5.78 -0.08
CA LEU A 533 -7.77 6.73 -0.82
C LEU A 533 -6.33 6.23 -1.00
N ASN A 534 -5.93 6.09 -2.27
CA ASN A 534 -4.57 5.72 -2.67
C ASN A 534 -3.74 7.00 -2.87
N TYR A 535 -2.61 7.08 -2.17
CA TYR A 535 -1.68 8.22 -2.24
C TYR A 535 -0.46 7.94 -3.12
N ARG A 536 -0.29 6.70 -3.56
CA ARG A 536 0.94 6.21 -4.19
C ARG A 536 0.85 6.23 -5.72
N THR A 537 -0.09 5.51 -6.25
CA THR A 537 -0.23 5.19 -7.68
C THR A 537 -1.15 6.21 -8.33
N THR A 538 -0.91 6.59 -9.57
CA THR A 538 -1.82 7.47 -10.33
C THR A 538 -3.19 6.84 -10.52
N ALA A 539 -4.22 7.65 -10.72
CA ALA A 539 -5.60 7.17 -10.92
C ALA A 539 -5.70 6.23 -12.12
N GLN A 540 -4.97 6.53 -13.21
CA GLN A 540 -4.95 5.74 -14.42
C GLN A 540 -4.33 4.36 -14.21
N ASN A 541 -3.18 4.30 -13.51
CA ASN A 541 -2.55 3.02 -13.16
C ASN A 541 -3.43 2.22 -12.18
N LEU A 542 -4.08 2.90 -11.22
CA LEU A 542 -4.99 2.26 -10.27
C LEU A 542 -6.22 1.69 -10.99
N HIS A 543 -6.83 2.46 -11.91
CA HIS A 543 -7.97 2.00 -12.70
C HIS A 543 -7.62 0.74 -13.51
N TYR A 544 -6.50 0.74 -14.22
CA TYR A 544 -6.02 -0.46 -14.90
C TYR A 544 -5.82 -1.63 -13.94
N ALA A 545 -5.18 -1.39 -12.78
CA ALA A 545 -4.95 -2.45 -11.81
C ALA A 545 -6.27 -3.03 -11.27
N LEU A 546 -7.28 -2.19 -11.01
CA LEU A 546 -8.61 -2.61 -10.56
C LEU A 546 -9.34 -3.43 -11.62
N SER A 547 -9.20 -3.11 -12.91
CA SER A 547 -9.81 -3.90 -13.99
C SER A 547 -9.30 -5.36 -14.04
N ILE A 548 -8.09 -5.62 -13.55
CA ILE A 548 -7.53 -6.98 -13.46
C ILE A 548 -8.31 -7.87 -12.47
N ILE A 549 -8.77 -7.28 -11.37
CA ILE A 549 -9.48 -8.00 -10.29
C ILE A 549 -11.00 -7.93 -10.42
N GLU A 550 -11.51 -7.15 -11.34
CA GLU A 550 -12.94 -6.99 -11.58
C GLU A 550 -13.62 -8.34 -11.90
N GLY A 551 -14.81 -8.56 -11.33
CA GLY A 551 -15.57 -9.81 -11.48
C GLY A 551 -14.98 -11.01 -10.77
N GLY A 552 -13.99 -10.84 -9.89
CA GLY A 552 -13.49 -11.90 -9.01
C GLY A 552 -14.24 -11.94 -7.68
N ASP A 553 -14.52 -13.13 -7.19
CA ASP A 553 -15.20 -13.38 -5.90
C ASP A 553 -14.21 -13.23 -4.73
N TYR A 554 -13.78 -11.98 -4.46
CA TYR A 554 -12.89 -11.69 -3.33
C TYR A 554 -13.68 -11.55 -2.04
N VAL A 555 -13.16 -12.14 -0.99
CA VAL A 555 -13.70 -12.04 0.36
C VAL A 555 -12.61 -11.69 1.36
N ASP A 556 -13.00 -10.98 2.40
CA ASP A 556 -12.10 -10.47 3.42
C ASP A 556 -11.79 -11.50 4.54
N LEU A 557 -11.08 -11.08 5.58
CA LEU A 557 -10.71 -11.89 6.73
C LEU A 557 -11.89 -12.19 7.69
N GLU A 558 -13.10 -11.66 7.41
CA GLU A 558 -14.37 -11.99 8.07
C GLU A 558 -15.27 -12.87 7.20
N ALA A 559 -14.85 -13.20 5.96
CA ALA A 559 -15.59 -13.88 4.91
C ALA A 559 -16.72 -13.04 4.29
N ASP A 560 -16.65 -11.71 4.44
CA ASP A 560 -17.55 -10.79 3.76
C ASP A 560 -17.02 -10.44 2.36
N PRO A 561 -17.90 -10.13 1.39
CA PRO A 561 -17.48 -9.70 0.06
C PRO A 561 -16.59 -8.45 0.12
N GLU A 562 -15.43 -8.51 -0.54
CA GLU A 562 -14.49 -7.37 -0.57
C GLU A 562 -14.89 -6.39 -1.68
N ALA A 563 -14.99 -5.10 -1.35
CA ALA A 563 -15.35 -4.06 -2.31
C ALA A 563 -14.11 -3.39 -2.92
N THR A 564 -14.22 -2.89 -4.16
CA THR A 564 -13.14 -2.31 -4.96
C THR A 564 -13.16 -0.78 -5.04
N GLY A 565 -13.94 -0.08 -4.22
CA GLY A 565 -14.12 1.39 -4.27
C GLY A 565 -12.88 2.22 -3.89
N TYR A 566 -11.71 1.91 -4.46
CA TYR A 566 -10.47 2.64 -4.23
C TYR A 566 -10.32 3.80 -5.21
N ARG A 567 -9.71 4.90 -4.74
CA ARG A 567 -9.46 6.12 -5.53
C ARG A 567 -8.03 6.57 -5.35
N SER A 568 -7.50 7.31 -6.31
CA SER A 568 -6.18 7.90 -6.19
C SER A 568 -6.25 9.41 -5.99
N ALA A 569 -5.33 9.91 -5.16
CA ALA A 569 -5.06 11.33 -4.98
C ALA A 569 -4.16 11.90 -6.11
N ARG A 570 -3.64 11.05 -6.99
CA ARG A 570 -2.66 11.41 -8.01
C ARG A 570 -3.19 11.10 -9.40
N THR A 571 -2.86 11.94 -10.37
CA THR A 571 -3.13 11.72 -11.79
C THR A 571 -1.82 11.53 -12.55
N GLY A 572 -1.85 10.82 -13.68
CA GLY A 572 -0.69 10.54 -14.51
C GLY A 572 -1.08 10.03 -15.90
N PRO A 573 -0.13 9.63 -16.74
CA PRO A 573 -0.45 9.08 -18.04
C PRO A 573 -1.18 7.73 -17.91
N ALA A 574 -2.02 7.43 -18.91
CA ALA A 574 -2.64 6.12 -19.03
C ALA A 574 -1.58 5.02 -19.21
N PRO A 575 -1.79 3.80 -18.69
CA PRO A 575 -0.89 2.68 -18.95
C PRO A 575 -0.76 2.40 -20.45
N THR A 576 0.47 2.22 -20.93
CA THR A 576 0.73 1.80 -22.29
C THR A 576 0.59 0.29 -22.39
N ILE A 577 -0.29 -0.20 -23.26
CA ILE A 577 -0.50 -1.64 -23.47
C ILE A 577 0.04 -2.01 -24.85
N GLU A 578 1.06 -2.87 -24.90
CA GLU A 578 1.68 -3.33 -26.15
C GLU A 578 1.65 -4.86 -26.24
N ALA A 579 1.46 -5.37 -27.46
CA ALA A 579 1.48 -6.80 -27.73
C ALA A 579 2.75 -7.17 -28.49
N ALA A 580 3.55 -8.09 -27.95
CA ALA A 580 4.72 -8.63 -28.59
C ALA A 580 4.37 -9.88 -29.43
N SER A 581 4.93 -9.95 -30.63
CA SER A 581 4.74 -11.07 -31.58
C SER A 581 5.64 -12.27 -31.27
N SER A 582 6.74 -12.05 -30.57
CA SER A 582 7.75 -13.06 -30.22
C SER A 582 8.50 -12.66 -28.95
N LEU A 583 9.29 -13.58 -28.40
CA LEU A 583 10.18 -13.27 -27.28
C LEU A 583 11.25 -12.22 -27.65
N ALA A 584 11.76 -12.24 -28.87
CA ALA A 584 12.74 -11.24 -29.34
C ALA A 584 12.10 -9.84 -29.39
N ASP A 585 10.90 -9.73 -29.95
CA ASP A 585 10.11 -8.50 -29.99
C ASP A 585 9.78 -7.99 -28.57
N GLU A 586 9.38 -8.88 -27.64
CA GLU A 586 9.17 -8.56 -26.23
C GLU A 586 10.42 -7.93 -25.59
N LEU A 587 11.60 -8.51 -25.81
CA LEU A 587 12.86 -8.00 -25.27
C LEU A 587 13.24 -6.64 -25.90
N GLU A 588 13.01 -6.44 -27.20
CA GLU A 588 13.24 -5.15 -27.86
C GLU A 588 12.33 -4.05 -27.30
N VAL A 589 11.06 -4.35 -27.07
CA VAL A 589 10.10 -3.41 -26.47
C VAL A 589 10.51 -3.04 -25.06
N ILE A 590 10.91 -4.01 -24.24
CA ILE A 590 11.40 -3.76 -22.87
C ILE A 590 12.61 -2.80 -22.91
N VAL A 591 13.62 -3.11 -23.72
CA VAL A 591 14.83 -2.30 -23.84
C VAL A 591 14.50 -0.88 -24.29
N ARG A 592 13.60 -0.73 -25.27
CA ARG A 592 13.18 0.57 -25.80
C ARG A 592 12.57 1.45 -24.69
N HIS A 593 11.62 0.93 -23.91
CA HIS A 593 10.98 1.70 -22.84
C HIS A 593 11.95 2.03 -21.71
N VAL A 594 12.75 1.08 -21.27
CA VAL A 594 13.74 1.31 -20.22
C VAL A 594 14.73 2.39 -20.64
N ARG A 595 15.29 2.31 -21.86
CA ARG A 595 16.19 3.33 -22.39
C ARG A 595 15.54 4.70 -22.48
N GLN A 596 14.33 4.78 -23.01
CA GLN A 596 13.59 6.04 -23.13
C GLN A 596 13.46 6.74 -21.78
N TRP A 597 13.24 6.00 -20.71
CA TRP A 597 13.13 6.57 -19.37
C TRP A 597 14.50 7.00 -18.80
N LEU A 598 15.52 6.17 -18.98
CA LEU A 598 16.87 6.52 -18.53
C LEU A 598 17.43 7.74 -19.30
N ASP A 599 17.20 7.82 -20.61
CA ASP A 599 17.60 8.97 -21.44
C ASP A 599 16.83 10.24 -21.07
N ALA A 600 15.63 10.12 -20.52
CA ALA A 600 14.84 11.23 -19.96
C ALA A 600 15.34 11.68 -18.57
N GLY A 601 16.31 10.97 -17.98
CA GLY A 601 16.95 11.32 -16.71
C GLY A 601 16.36 10.64 -15.49
N ASP A 602 15.53 9.59 -15.67
CA ASP A 602 15.02 8.82 -14.53
C ASP A 602 16.15 8.02 -13.86
N PRO A 603 16.24 8.01 -12.50
CA PRO A 603 17.22 7.18 -11.81
C PRO A 603 17.00 5.69 -12.07
N PRO A 604 18.04 4.90 -12.40
CA PRO A 604 17.90 3.50 -12.79
C PRO A 604 17.19 2.62 -11.75
N ASP A 605 17.41 2.86 -10.46
CA ASP A 605 16.80 2.11 -9.36
C ASP A 605 15.31 2.45 -9.13
N THR A 606 14.79 3.49 -9.80
CA THR A 606 13.37 3.84 -9.80
C THR A 606 12.59 3.26 -10.98
N VAL A 607 13.28 2.61 -11.93
CA VAL A 607 12.71 1.94 -13.10
C VAL A 607 12.83 0.43 -12.92
N ALA A 608 11.76 -0.34 -13.08
CA ALA A 608 11.79 -1.79 -12.89
C ALA A 608 11.15 -2.56 -14.04
N VAL A 609 11.62 -3.80 -14.24
CA VAL A 609 10.95 -4.78 -15.11
C VAL A 609 10.44 -5.94 -14.27
N LEU A 610 9.14 -6.18 -14.34
CA LEU A 610 8.45 -7.25 -13.60
C LEU A 610 8.05 -8.36 -14.57
N VAL A 611 8.47 -9.57 -14.29
CA VAL A 611 8.32 -10.73 -15.18
C VAL A 611 7.62 -11.90 -14.48
N PRO A 612 7.04 -12.86 -15.23
CA PRO A 612 6.32 -13.99 -14.61
C PRO A 612 7.23 -14.95 -13.85
N ASP A 613 8.43 -15.23 -14.35
CA ASP A 613 9.32 -16.24 -13.79
C ASP A 613 10.80 -15.87 -13.88
N ARG A 614 11.67 -16.69 -13.26
CA ARG A 614 13.12 -16.47 -13.22
C ARG A 614 13.80 -16.61 -14.58
N PHE A 615 13.27 -17.45 -15.44
CA PHE A 615 13.82 -17.67 -16.77
C PHE A 615 13.64 -16.41 -17.65
N HIS A 616 12.46 -15.79 -17.61
CA HIS A 616 12.23 -14.50 -18.24
C HIS A 616 13.11 -13.40 -17.64
N ARG A 617 13.23 -13.37 -16.30
CA ARG A 617 14.08 -12.41 -15.60
C ARG A 617 15.52 -12.41 -16.13
N ASP A 618 16.14 -13.60 -16.18
CA ASP A 618 17.54 -13.72 -16.57
C ASP A 618 17.76 -13.32 -18.04
N ARG A 619 16.80 -13.61 -18.93
CA ARG A 619 16.83 -13.17 -20.32
C ARG A 619 16.68 -11.66 -20.47
N VAL A 620 15.78 -11.04 -19.71
CA VAL A 620 15.61 -9.57 -19.73
C VAL A 620 16.87 -8.88 -19.24
N VAL A 621 17.50 -9.38 -18.18
CA VAL A 621 18.79 -8.84 -17.70
C VAL A 621 19.84 -8.93 -18.80
N THR A 622 19.98 -10.08 -19.45
CA THR A 622 20.94 -10.26 -20.55
C THR A 622 20.68 -9.26 -21.68
N ALA A 623 19.44 -9.13 -22.13
CA ALA A 623 19.07 -8.21 -23.21
C ALA A 623 19.35 -6.73 -22.86
N LEU A 624 19.05 -6.31 -21.63
CA LEU A 624 19.33 -4.95 -21.17
C LEU A 624 20.83 -4.67 -21.13
N VAL A 625 21.63 -5.59 -20.57
CA VAL A 625 23.09 -5.46 -20.47
C VAL A 625 23.75 -5.45 -21.84
N GLU A 626 23.36 -6.33 -22.78
CA GLU A 626 23.86 -6.33 -24.17
C GLU A 626 23.58 -5.01 -24.89
N GLN A 627 22.53 -4.33 -24.49
CA GLN A 627 22.14 -3.04 -25.01
C GLN A 627 22.69 -1.85 -24.20
N GLY A 628 23.64 -2.08 -23.28
CA GLY A 628 24.34 -1.04 -22.52
C GLY A 628 23.56 -0.45 -21.34
N VAL A 629 22.47 -1.10 -20.90
CA VAL A 629 21.72 -0.73 -19.69
C VAL A 629 22.26 -1.54 -18.51
N ASP A 630 22.70 -0.87 -17.45
CA ASP A 630 23.13 -1.57 -16.22
C ASP A 630 21.90 -2.09 -15.47
N ALA A 631 21.61 -3.39 -15.63
CA ALA A 631 20.48 -4.08 -15.07
C ALA A 631 20.90 -5.25 -14.20
N ARG A 632 20.11 -5.59 -13.16
CA ARG A 632 20.40 -6.71 -12.26
C ARG A 632 19.16 -7.52 -11.92
N ALA A 633 19.32 -8.84 -11.93
CA ALA A 633 18.34 -9.76 -11.38
C ALA A 633 18.23 -9.61 -9.86
N VAL A 634 17.00 -9.49 -9.36
CA VAL A 634 16.69 -9.38 -7.94
C VAL A 634 15.98 -10.65 -7.48
N ASP A 635 16.59 -11.38 -6.55
CA ASP A 635 16.02 -12.59 -5.94
C ASP A 635 15.66 -12.34 -4.47
N ARG A 636 16.62 -12.54 -3.56
CA ARG A 636 16.44 -12.36 -2.12
C ARG A 636 16.95 -11.01 -1.62
N ASP A 637 17.90 -10.44 -2.37
CA ASP A 637 18.52 -9.18 -2.03
C ASP A 637 17.59 -8.00 -2.30
N ARG A 638 17.95 -6.84 -1.78
CA ARG A 638 17.28 -5.57 -2.11
C ARG A 638 17.51 -5.20 -3.56
N PRO A 639 16.58 -4.42 -4.16
CA PRO A 639 16.86 -3.77 -5.41
C PRO A 639 18.19 -3.01 -5.34
N PRO A 640 19.08 -3.15 -6.32
CA PRO A 640 20.37 -2.50 -6.30
C PRO A 640 20.20 -0.98 -6.49
N ALA A 641 21.01 -0.18 -5.79
CA ALA A 641 21.13 1.23 -6.11
C ALA A 641 21.79 1.43 -7.47
N GLU A 642 21.39 2.47 -8.19
CA GLU A 642 21.95 2.90 -9.48
C GLU A 642 21.86 1.87 -10.64
N ARG A 643 21.04 0.84 -10.51
CA ARG A 643 20.81 -0.20 -11.52
C ARG A 643 19.33 -0.47 -11.70
N VAL A 644 18.95 -0.87 -12.91
CA VAL A 644 17.58 -1.29 -13.22
C VAL A 644 17.31 -2.68 -12.62
N PRO A 645 16.42 -2.79 -11.60
CA PRO A 645 16.03 -4.08 -11.05
C PRO A 645 15.10 -4.85 -11.99
N VAL A 646 15.43 -6.11 -12.25
CA VAL A 646 14.56 -7.06 -12.94
C VAL A 646 14.17 -8.17 -11.97
N MET A 647 12.87 -8.38 -11.77
CA MET A 647 12.39 -9.34 -10.76
C MET A 647 11.10 -10.02 -11.18
N THR A 648 10.78 -11.12 -10.50
CA THR A 648 9.48 -11.77 -10.69
C THR A 648 8.36 -10.96 -10.02
N MET A 649 7.12 -11.05 -10.54
CA MET A 649 5.96 -10.38 -9.94
C MET A 649 5.80 -10.70 -8.45
N HIS A 650 6.05 -11.96 -8.04
CA HIS A 650 6.02 -12.35 -6.63
C HIS A 650 7.02 -11.58 -5.77
N ARG A 651 8.23 -11.34 -6.32
CA ARG A 651 9.29 -10.61 -5.61
C ARG A 651 9.01 -9.12 -5.52
N ALA A 652 8.18 -8.59 -6.41
CA ALA A 652 7.82 -7.18 -6.43
C ALA A 652 6.88 -6.78 -5.27
N LYS A 653 6.28 -7.74 -4.55
CA LYS A 653 5.44 -7.41 -3.39
C LYS A 653 6.25 -6.66 -2.33
N GLY A 654 5.72 -5.53 -1.85
CA GLY A 654 6.39 -4.63 -0.88
C GLY A 654 7.40 -3.66 -1.50
N THR A 655 7.70 -3.75 -2.81
CA THR A 655 8.56 -2.77 -3.51
C THR A 655 7.71 -1.72 -4.24
N GLU A 656 8.36 -0.63 -4.68
CA GLU A 656 7.74 0.46 -5.41
C GLU A 656 8.73 1.10 -6.36
N PHE A 657 8.25 1.48 -7.54
CA PHE A 657 9.06 2.09 -8.57
C PHE A 657 8.30 3.26 -9.20
N SER A 658 9.02 4.26 -9.69
CA SER A 658 8.43 5.35 -10.46
C SER A 658 7.80 4.81 -11.75
N LYS A 659 8.55 3.96 -12.46
CA LYS A 659 8.15 3.42 -13.76
C LYS A 659 8.35 1.91 -13.81
N VAL A 660 7.38 1.20 -14.38
CA VAL A 660 7.39 -0.26 -14.45
C VAL A 660 7.04 -0.74 -15.85
N VAL A 661 7.84 -1.68 -16.36
CA VAL A 661 7.46 -2.57 -17.45
C VAL A 661 6.95 -3.87 -16.83
N LEU A 662 5.67 -4.18 -17.02
CA LEU A 662 5.02 -5.40 -16.54
C LEU A 662 4.85 -6.37 -17.71
N VAL A 663 5.54 -7.50 -17.66
CA VAL A 663 5.42 -8.55 -18.67
C VAL A 663 4.37 -9.56 -18.23
N THR A 664 3.24 -9.60 -18.93
CA THR A 664 2.16 -10.56 -18.68
C THR A 664 2.21 -11.67 -19.74
N GLY A 665 3.02 -12.70 -19.49
CA GLY A 665 3.09 -13.86 -20.39
C GLY A 665 1.83 -14.74 -20.34
N LYS A 666 1.59 -15.53 -21.40
CA LYS A 666 0.64 -16.64 -21.33
C LYS A 666 1.13 -17.68 -20.33
N PRO A 667 0.22 -18.35 -19.60
CA PRO A 667 0.60 -19.48 -18.76
C PRO A 667 1.36 -20.53 -19.57
N SER A 668 2.42 -21.07 -18.99
CA SER A 668 3.19 -22.16 -19.63
C SER A 668 2.30 -23.40 -19.76
N HIS A 669 2.66 -24.32 -20.68
CA HIS A 669 1.93 -25.59 -20.86
C HIS A 669 1.85 -26.38 -19.53
N GLY A 670 2.95 -26.44 -18.78
CA GLY A 670 2.99 -27.09 -17.47
C GLY A 670 2.12 -26.39 -16.39
N GLU A 671 1.97 -25.08 -16.47
CA GLU A 671 1.05 -24.36 -15.59
C GLU A 671 -0.41 -24.63 -15.93
N LEU A 672 -0.76 -24.70 -17.23
CA LEU A 672 -2.09 -25.08 -17.67
C LEU A 672 -2.43 -26.52 -17.27
N GLU A 673 -1.49 -27.47 -17.43
CA GLU A 673 -1.66 -28.87 -16.98
C GLU A 673 -1.85 -28.93 -15.46
N ARG A 674 -1.05 -28.17 -14.69
CA ARG A 674 -1.19 -28.08 -13.24
C ARG A 674 -2.56 -27.54 -12.85
N LEU A 675 -3.01 -26.46 -13.49
CA LEU A 675 -4.35 -25.90 -13.22
C LEU A 675 -5.46 -26.87 -13.60
N ALA A 676 -5.29 -27.61 -14.71
CA ALA A 676 -6.25 -28.63 -15.15
C ALA A 676 -6.34 -29.82 -14.17
N SER A 677 -5.25 -30.13 -13.46
CA SER A 677 -5.22 -31.20 -12.45
C SER A 677 -5.82 -30.80 -11.09
N LEU A 678 -6.12 -29.51 -10.86
CA LEU A 678 -6.74 -29.04 -9.62
C LEU A 678 -8.27 -29.28 -9.66
N ASP A 679 -8.85 -29.45 -8.48
CA ASP A 679 -10.31 -29.42 -8.33
C ASP A 679 -10.89 -28.03 -8.68
N PRO A 680 -12.19 -27.94 -8.98
CA PRO A 680 -12.79 -26.66 -9.38
C PRO A 680 -12.61 -25.54 -8.37
N THR A 681 -12.65 -25.82 -7.07
CA THR A 681 -12.50 -24.80 -6.01
C THR A 681 -11.04 -24.34 -5.89
N GLU A 682 -10.09 -25.28 -5.91
CA GLU A 682 -8.66 -24.96 -5.89
C GLU A 682 -8.23 -24.25 -7.17
N ARG A 683 -8.82 -24.60 -8.31
CA ARG A 683 -8.60 -23.90 -9.58
C ARG A 683 -9.10 -22.45 -9.51
N ALA A 684 -10.33 -22.23 -9.05
CA ALA A 684 -10.88 -20.90 -8.87
C ALA A 684 -10.00 -20.04 -7.93
N ASP A 685 -9.55 -20.61 -6.81
CA ASP A 685 -8.64 -19.90 -5.89
C ASP A 685 -7.27 -19.63 -6.52
N ALA A 686 -6.74 -20.54 -7.32
CA ALA A 686 -5.48 -20.31 -8.06
C ALA A 686 -5.63 -19.22 -9.12
N GLU A 687 -6.77 -19.14 -9.81
CA GLU A 687 -7.07 -18.07 -10.76
C GLU A 687 -7.21 -16.72 -10.08
N LEU A 688 -7.89 -16.64 -8.92
CA LEU A 688 -7.97 -15.43 -8.11
C LEU A 688 -6.57 -14.97 -7.66
N ARG A 689 -5.71 -15.88 -7.20
CA ARG A 689 -4.32 -15.55 -6.83
C ARG A 689 -3.50 -15.08 -8.03
N ALA A 690 -3.70 -15.64 -9.22
CA ALA A 690 -3.04 -15.17 -10.43
C ALA A 690 -3.49 -13.75 -10.83
N ARG A 691 -4.77 -13.40 -10.65
CA ARG A 691 -5.27 -12.03 -10.80
C ARG A 691 -4.67 -11.11 -9.75
N SER A 692 -4.68 -11.50 -8.46
CA SER A 692 -4.05 -10.77 -7.37
C SER A 692 -2.58 -10.49 -7.62
N LEU A 693 -1.83 -11.46 -8.16
CA LEU A 693 -0.42 -11.29 -8.48
C LEU A 693 -0.19 -10.21 -9.55
N ARG A 694 -1.02 -10.20 -10.60
CA ARG A 694 -0.97 -9.15 -11.64
C ARG A 694 -1.39 -7.79 -11.09
N TYR A 695 -2.42 -7.75 -10.25
CA TYR A 695 -2.84 -6.54 -9.54
C TYR A 695 -1.71 -5.98 -8.66
N VAL A 696 -1.08 -6.83 -7.85
CA VAL A 696 0.10 -6.45 -7.05
C VAL A 696 1.19 -5.88 -7.95
N ALA A 697 1.53 -6.53 -9.04
CA ALA A 697 2.59 -6.09 -9.95
C ALA A 697 2.25 -4.75 -10.64
N ALA A 698 1.02 -4.57 -11.13
CA ALA A 698 0.57 -3.33 -11.75
C ALA A 698 0.60 -2.15 -10.77
N THR A 699 0.23 -2.38 -9.50
CA THR A 699 0.25 -1.35 -8.44
C THR A 699 1.66 -1.00 -7.94
N ARG A 700 2.71 -1.63 -8.45
CA ARG A 700 4.11 -1.24 -8.16
C ARG A 700 4.53 0.01 -8.93
N ALA A 701 3.88 0.30 -10.05
CA ALA A 701 4.11 1.50 -10.82
C ALA A 701 3.46 2.72 -10.14
N ARG A 702 4.31 3.64 -9.69
CA ARG A 702 3.85 4.88 -9.08
C ARG A 702 3.35 5.87 -10.14
N ASP A 703 4.15 6.12 -11.16
CA ASP A 703 3.95 7.19 -12.14
C ASP A 703 3.58 6.68 -13.54
N GLN A 704 4.33 5.70 -14.08
CA GLN A 704 4.08 5.15 -15.42
C GLN A 704 4.11 3.62 -15.43
N LEU A 705 3.18 3.03 -16.16
CA LEU A 705 3.06 1.59 -16.34
C LEU A 705 3.04 1.25 -17.84
N VAL A 706 3.93 0.36 -18.25
CA VAL A 706 3.88 -0.30 -19.56
C VAL A 706 3.54 -1.76 -19.34
N VAL A 707 2.51 -2.25 -20.01
CA VAL A 707 2.07 -3.65 -19.92
C VAL A 707 2.35 -4.35 -21.23
N LEU A 708 3.19 -5.37 -21.18
CA LEU A 708 3.50 -6.20 -22.34
C LEU A 708 2.72 -7.51 -22.28
N THR A 709 1.98 -7.77 -23.35
CA THR A 709 1.31 -9.05 -23.57
C THR A 709 1.98 -9.79 -24.72
N ARG A 710 2.13 -11.11 -24.63
CA ARG A 710 2.62 -11.91 -25.76
C ARG A 710 1.45 -12.75 -26.32
N ASN A 711 1.18 -12.59 -27.61
CA ASN A 711 0.11 -13.31 -28.33
C ASN A 711 0.43 -14.80 -28.54
#